data_0677fb6a4b0c74c8d8cde99d3d963cc4
#
_entry.id   0677fb6a4b0c74c8d8cde99d3d963cc4
#
_cell.length_a   1.000
_cell.length_b   1.000
_cell.length_c   1.000
_cell.angle_alpha   90.00
_cell.angle_beta   90.00
_cell.angle_gamma   90.00
#
_symmetry.space_group_name_H-M   'P 1'
#
loop_
_entity.id
_entity.type
_entity.pdbx_description
1 polymer ?
#
loop_
_entity_poly.entity_id
_entity_poly.type
_entity_poly.pdbx_seq_one_letter_code
_entity_poly.pdbx_strand_id
1 'polypeptide(L)'
;MLGIILSTILLSDTVATDRVQNLDEVVIVSEARRGRKRSVKGQVASIDEHLSELRNVSLVRRGSYAWEPVVNNMQTERLSTTIDGMKIFYACTDKMDPVTSYVESGNLQSISLNSGLDGNPQATGNIGGSLDLKLRKAGFDNNPFHASASAGHEWNGHVQVYGADAALSSHRTYLNAGAFYRHADNYKVGGGDELQFSQFQKVNVFANAGLRLAEKDMLEGTLIFDRATDVGYPALNMDVAKAEGLITSLAYKHLFRKASWETKAYYNHITHVMDDTTRPDVAIHMDMPGDSWTAGVYSLLTTALRQHDLALNYDLYYNRLFADMTMYPGGAAPMYMVTWPDVGTLNTGLALTDNISIAHNQSLRLSAKVAWQQQCLHNEEGYHALKVFFPGMTDAYHQTTGRIAANYALSIKNYALSIGAGWGSRAPTVTEAYGYYLNNTFDQYDYMGNPSLKNESAVELNGAAKLSVLNSQLSVEGNVFLFSNYIIGQFENRLSAMTVGAEGVKVYGNISHATIANLSLTWDWQISEHLSWNEKVSYSSGRDADGDPLPLISPISWQSELQYQNQRFQAQATVKGNTRQSSYGEKYGETAAKAWTILNFSAQYQFIVHNSQFIVSAGLENLFDKHYATYADWNHIPQKGRNIYMNLTFEL
;
A
#
# COMPACT_ATOMS: atom_id res chain seq x y z
N MET A 1 5.22 29.75 -2.60
CA MET A 1 5.39 30.03 -1.17
C MET A 1 4.21 29.58 -0.31
N LEU A 2 2.95 29.87 -0.63
CA LEU A 2 1.83 29.40 0.20
C LEU A 2 1.44 27.92 0.01
N GLY A 3 1.65 27.32 -1.13
CA GLY A 3 1.39 25.89 -1.35
C GLY A 3 2.47 24.97 -0.74
N ILE A 4 3.70 25.47 -0.70
CA ILE A 4 4.80 24.91 0.09
C ILE A 4 4.55 25.21 1.58
N ILE A 5 3.92 26.31 1.89
CA ILE A 5 3.52 26.72 3.23
C ILE A 5 2.34 25.90 3.75
N LEU A 6 1.40 25.40 2.95
CA LEU A 6 0.38 24.49 3.48
C LEU A 6 0.89 23.05 3.69
N SER A 7 1.79 22.56 2.85
CA SER A 7 2.53 21.33 3.14
C SER A 7 3.70 21.56 4.13
N THR A 8 4.23 22.79 4.26
CA THR A 8 5.25 23.18 5.24
C THR A 8 4.69 23.87 6.47
N ILE A 9 3.45 24.34 6.50
CA ILE A 9 2.80 24.75 7.76
C ILE A 9 2.45 23.53 8.62
N LEU A 10 2.35 22.36 8.02
CA LEU A 10 2.44 21.10 8.76
C LEU A 10 3.90 20.73 9.13
N LEU A 11 4.90 21.50 8.68
CA LEU A 11 6.33 21.18 8.79
C LEU A 11 7.24 22.34 9.19
N SER A 12 6.75 23.58 9.37
CA SER A 12 7.61 24.67 9.82
C SER A 12 7.56 24.79 11.33
N ASP A 13 8.67 24.38 11.93
CA ASP A 13 9.10 24.88 13.20
C ASP A 13 9.01 26.39 13.27
N THR A 14 8.59 26.78 14.36
CA THR A 14 8.88 27.87 15.27
C THR A 14 7.60 28.45 15.78
N VAL A 15 7.51 28.28 17.00
CA VAL A 15 6.44 28.46 17.96
C VAL A 15 5.64 27.17 18.03
N ALA A 16 5.98 26.38 19.03
CA ALA A 16 5.22 25.27 19.52
C ALA A 16 3.77 25.71 19.80
N THR A 17 2.97 25.77 18.78
CA THR A 17 1.56 25.51 18.95
C THR A 17 1.48 24.00 18.90
N ASP A 18 1.28 23.38 20.06
CA ASP A 18 0.82 22.00 20.22
C ASP A 18 -0.53 21.86 19.53
N ARG A 19 -0.56 21.94 18.20
CA ARG A 19 -1.73 21.51 17.42
C ARG A 19 -1.73 20.02 17.51
N VAL A 20 -2.75 19.47 18.12
CA VAL A 20 -3.03 18.05 18.11
C VAL A 20 -3.17 17.64 16.65
N GLN A 21 -2.14 16.98 16.12
CA GLN A 21 -2.21 16.37 14.80
C GLN A 21 -3.00 15.07 14.92
N ASN A 22 -3.98 14.88 14.05
CA ASN A 22 -4.57 13.57 13.86
C ASN A 22 -3.49 12.56 13.51
N LEU A 23 -3.68 11.32 13.93
CA LEU A 23 -2.72 10.21 13.85
C LEU A 23 -2.46 9.72 12.41
N ASP A 24 -2.34 10.63 11.45
CA ASP A 24 -1.90 10.29 10.11
C ASP A 24 -0.43 9.86 10.20
N GLU A 25 -0.15 8.63 9.87
CA GLU A 25 1.22 8.14 9.82
C GLU A 25 1.84 8.48 8.47
N VAL A 26 2.96 9.20 8.50
CA VAL A 26 3.71 9.57 7.31
C VAL A 26 5.14 9.07 7.43
N VAL A 27 5.56 8.17 6.57
CA VAL A 27 6.95 7.79 6.40
C VAL A 27 7.57 8.66 5.30
N ILE A 28 8.60 9.41 5.66
CA ILE A 28 9.35 10.21 4.70
C ILE A 28 10.40 9.31 4.05
N VAL A 29 10.25 9.05 2.76
CA VAL A 29 11.13 8.18 1.97
C VAL A 29 12.32 8.94 1.40
N SER A 30 12.11 10.18 0.94
CA SER A 30 13.19 11.06 0.48
C SER A 30 13.58 12.07 1.55
N GLU A 31 14.84 12.50 1.54
CA GLU A 31 15.35 13.42 2.55
C GLU A 31 14.52 14.67 2.73
N ALA A 32 14.13 14.91 3.98
CA ALA A 32 13.78 16.22 4.44
C ALA A 32 15.03 16.89 5.03
N ARG A 33 15.32 18.08 4.57
CA ARG A 33 16.35 18.95 5.14
C ARG A 33 16.16 19.09 6.64
N ARG A 34 17.24 18.78 7.41
CA ARG A 34 17.48 19.08 8.82
C ARG A 34 16.52 18.47 9.86
N GLY A 35 16.99 17.44 10.53
CA GLY A 35 16.60 17.12 11.90
C GLY A 35 15.56 16.02 12.11
N ARG A 36 15.21 15.19 11.13
CA ARG A 36 14.29 14.06 11.31
C ARG A 36 14.98 12.70 11.17
N LYS A 37 14.48 11.70 11.91
CA LYS A 37 14.92 10.31 11.85
C LYS A 37 14.97 9.85 10.39
N ARG A 38 16.14 9.51 9.89
CA ARG A 38 16.38 8.95 8.57
C ARG A 38 16.32 7.44 8.70
N SER A 39 15.60 6.76 7.82
CA SER A 39 15.68 5.30 7.77
C SER A 39 17.11 4.87 7.42
N VAL A 40 17.67 3.92 8.18
CA VAL A 40 19.02 3.40 7.94
C VAL A 40 19.08 2.55 6.67
N LYS A 41 17.93 2.08 6.17
CA LYS A 41 17.87 1.16 5.04
C LYS A 41 18.17 1.78 3.67
N GLY A 42 18.38 3.08 3.55
CA GLY A 42 18.78 3.70 2.29
C GLY A 42 17.92 3.29 1.08
N GLN A 43 18.45 3.48 -0.13
CA GLN A 43 17.73 3.18 -1.38
C GLN A 43 17.79 1.69 -1.81
N VAL A 44 18.48 0.81 -1.08
CA VAL A 44 18.39 -0.65 -1.29
C VAL A 44 17.00 -1.15 -0.88
N ALA A 45 16.42 -0.53 0.14
CA ALA A 45 15.09 -0.87 0.60
C ALA A 45 14.05 -0.70 -0.53
N SER A 46 13.24 -1.73 -0.74
CA SER A 46 12.07 -1.63 -1.59
C SER A 46 10.98 -0.80 -0.89
N ILE A 47 9.97 -0.38 -1.63
CA ILE A 47 8.81 0.28 -1.04
C ILE A 47 8.12 -0.61 0.00
N ASP A 48 8.12 -1.94 -0.24
CA ASP A 48 7.51 -2.92 0.66
C ASP A 48 8.15 -2.89 2.05
N GLU A 49 9.47 -2.72 2.12
CA GLU A 49 10.18 -2.60 3.39
C GLU A 49 9.80 -1.33 4.15
N HIS A 50 9.62 -0.20 3.45
CA HIS A 50 9.13 1.04 4.07
C HIS A 50 7.69 0.91 4.55
N LEU A 51 6.82 0.21 3.79
CA LEU A 51 5.46 -0.08 4.21
C LEU A 51 5.41 -0.95 5.47
N SER A 52 6.31 -1.92 5.60
CA SER A 52 6.38 -2.80 6.78
C SER A 52 6.75 -2.08 8.08
N GLU A 53 7.29 -0.87 8.00
CA GLU A 53 7.61 -0.03 9.17
C GLU A 53 6.39 0.74 9.69
N LEU A 54 5.34 0.89 8.86
CA LEU A 54 4.11 1.57 9.26
C LEU A 54 3.36 0.78 10.35
N ARG A 55 2.62 1.50 11.19
CA ARG A 55 1.78 0.88 12.20
C ARG A 55 0.56 0.23 11.58
N ASN A 56 0.15 -0.91 12.13
CA ASN A 56 -1.01 -1.68 11.67
C ASN A 56 -0.97 -2.05 10.17
N VAL A 57 0.23 -2.06 9.59
CA VAL A 57 0.47 -2.54 8.22
C VAL A 57 1.20 -3.87 8.28
N SER A 58 0.70 -4.83 7.55
CA SER A 58 1.36 -6.07 7.19
C SER A 58 1.35 -6.24 5.68
N LEU A 59 2.12 -7.19 5.18
CA LEU A 59 2.30 -7.37 3.75
C LEU A 59 2.05 -8.83 3.41
N VAL A 60 1.07 -9.10 2.56
CA VAL A 60 0.87 -10.43 1.98
C VAL A 60 1.92 -10.65 0.91
N ARG A 61 2.70 -11.71 1.08
CA ARG A 61 3.84 -12.02 0.23
C ARG A 61 3.62 -13.34 -0.51
N ARG A 62 3.69 -13.30 -1.83
CA ARG A 62 3.60 -14.47 -2.73
C ARG A 62 4.95 -14.84 -3.35
N GLY A 63 5.91 -13.92 -3.29
CA GLY A 63 7.28 -14.03 -3.80
C GLY A 63 8.19 -12.96 -3.20
N SER A 64 9.34 -12.73 -3.80
CA SER A 64 10.30 -11.69 -3.37
C SER A 64 9.99 -10.28 -3.87
N TYR A 65 9.00 -10.15 -4.76
CA TYR A 65 8.61 -8.89 -5.41
C TYR A 65 7.14 -8.56 -5.16
N ALA A 66 6.82 -7.25 -5.09
CA ALA A 66 5.47 -6.69 -5.11
C ALA A 66 4.53 -7.27 -4.04
N TRP A 67 4.77 -6.92 -2.78
CA TRP A 67 3.96 -7.40 -1.66
C TRP A 67 2.69 -6.58 -1.51
N GLU A 68 1.56 -7.26 -1.29
CA GLU A 68 0.27 -6.63 -1.14
C GLU A 68 0.11 -6.01 0.25
N PRO A 69 -0.14 -4.67 0.36
CA PRO A 69 -0.34 -4.04 1.66
C PRO A 69 -1.70 -4.41 2.27
N VAL A 70 -1.67 -4.71 3.56
CA VAL A 70 -2.81 -4.99 4.42
C VAL A 70 -2.79 -3.99 5.57
N VAL A 71 -3.87 -3.24 5.74
CA VAL A 71 -4.01 -2.23 6.81
C VAL A 71 -5.12 -2.64 7.75
N ASN A 72 -4.87 -2.60 9.06
CA ASN A 72 -5.83 -3.05 10.07
C ASN A 72 -6.35 -4.48 9.84
N ASN A 73 -5.51 -5.38 9.32
CA ASN A 73 -5.88 -6.73 8.87
C ASN A 73 -6.94 -6.79 7.76
N MET A 74 -7.02 -5.74 6.95
CA MET A 74 -7.89 -5.65 5.78
C MET A 74 -7.06 -5.57 4.50
N GLN A 75 -7.37 -6.44 3.56
CA GLN A 75 -6.72 -6.52 2.26
C GLN A 75 -7.12 -5.36 1.32
N THR A 76 -6.51 -5.32 0.15
CA THR A 76 -6.64 -4.23 -0.84
C THR A 76 -8.07 -3.92 -1.28
N GLU A 77 -9.03 -4.85 -1.19
CA GLU A 77 -10.45 -4.60 -1.48
C GLU A 77 -11.07 -3.57 -0.55
N ARG A 78 -10.52 -3.45 0.66
CA ARG A 78 -10.99 -2.52 1.71
C ARG A 78 -10.10 -1.31 1.88
N LEU A 79 -9.06 -1.18 1.03
CA LEU A 79 -8.11 -0.06 1.04
C LEU A 79 -8.29 0.83 -0.19
N SER A 80 -7.87 2.07 -0.05
CA SER A 80 -7.70 2.98 -1.18
C SER A 80 -6.23 3.32 -1.33
N THR A 81 -5.56 2.71 -2.31
CA THR A 81 -4.17 3.04 -2.63
C THR A 81 -4.13 3.99 -3.82
N THR A 82 -3.34 5.06 -3.70
CA THR A 82 -3.15 6.07 -4.75
C THR A 82 -1.67 6.40 -4.91
N ILE A 83 -1.28 6.85 -6.10
CA ILE A 83 0.02 7.47 -6.36
C ILE A 83 -0.24 8.95 -6.65
N ASP A 84 0.22 9.83 -5.76
CA ASP A 84 0.02 11.29 -5.83
C ASP A 84 -1.46 11.68 -6.07
N GLY A 85 -2.38 10.96 -5.39
CA GLY A 85 -3.83 11.13 -5.49
C GLY A 85 -4.49 10.45 -6.70
N MET A 86 -3.72 9.87 -7.62
CA MET A 86 -4.25 9.16 -8.80
C MET A 86 -4.74 7.76 -8.43
N LYS A 87 -5.92 7.40 -8.90
CA LYS A 87 -6.46 6.03 -8.80
C LYS A 87 -5.83 5.15 -9.88
N ILE A 88 -5.34 4.00 -9.44
CA ILE A 88 -4.73 2.98 -10.29
C ILE A 88 -5.32 1.64 -9.88
N PHE A 89 -5.61 0.79 -10.85
CA PHE A 89 -6.07 -0.56 -10.62
C PHE A 89 -5.05 -1.53 -11.22
N TYR A 90 -4.75 -2.59 -10.47
CA TYR A 90 -3.88 -3.66 -10.92
C TYR A 90 -4.55 -4.47 -12.05
N ALA A 91 -3.77 -5.18 -12.85
CA ALA A 91 -4.24 -5.99 -13.98
C ALA A 91 -4.15 -7.50 -13.69
N CYS A 92 -3.63 -7.91 -12.54
CA CYS A 92 -3.46 -9.30 -12.15
C CYS A 92 -4.60 -9.80 -11.26
N THR A 93 -5.25 -10.91 -11.63
CA THR A 93 -6.28 -11.55 -10.81
C THR A 93 -5.78 -12.01 -9.44
N ASP A 94 -4.51 -12.41 -9.36
CA ASP A 94 -3.83 -12.87 -8.13
C ASP A 94 -3.11 -11.76 -7.37
N LYS A 95 -3.30 -10.48 -7.77
CA LYS A 95 -2.70 -9.31 -7.13
C LYS A 95 -1.17 -9.36 -7.02
N MET A 96 -0.51 -9.89 -8.05
CA MET A 96 0.95 -9.93 -8.15
C MET A 96 1.54 -8.54 -8.47
N ASP A 97 0.71 -7.58 -8.83
CA ASP A 97 1.07 -6.20 -9.20
C ASP A 97 0.29 -5.15 -8.38
N PRO A 98 0.37 -5.17 -7.03
CA PRO A 98 -0.30 -4.16 -6.23
C PRO A 98 0.15 -2.76 -6.64
N VAL A 99 -0.71 -1.75 -6.46
CA VAL A 99 -0.45 -0.35 -6.87
C VAL A 99 0.90 0.19 -6.36
N THR A 100 1.36 -0.32 -5.22
CA THR A 100 2.65 0.02 -4.63
C THR A 100 3.84 -0.43 -5.46
N SER A 101 3.68 -1.41 -6.33
CA SER A 101 4.77 -1.94 -7.16
C SER A 101 5.19 -1.03 -8.32
N TYR A 102 4.37 -0.03 -8.70
CA TYR A 102 4.66 0.87 -9.82
C TYR A 102 5.54 2.08 -9.49
N VAL A 103 6.02 2.17 -8.28
CA VAL A 103 6.94 3.23 -7.82
C VAL A 103 8.17 2.64 -7.13
N GLU A 104 9.22 3.43 -7.03
CA GLU A 104 10.43 3.13 -6.28
C GLU A 104 10.59 4.09 -5.10
N SER A 105 11.27 3.64 -4.04
CA SER A 105 11.54 4.50 -2.88
C SER A 105 12.21 5.82 -3.27
N GLY A 106 13.07 5.79 -4.28
CA GLY A 106 13.81 6.97 -4.75
C GLY A 106 12.96 8.02 -5.48
N ASN A 107 11.78 7.67 -6.01
CA ASN A 107 10.89 8.66 -6.63
C ASN A 107 9.78 9.15 -5.69
N LEU A 108 9.77 8.68 -4.45
CA LEU A 108 8.80 9.11 -3.43
C LEU A 108 9.37 10.19 -2.51
N GLN A 109 8.51 11.11 -2.14
CA GLN A 109 8.73 12.05 -1.04
C GLN A 109 8.30 11.44 0.29
N SER A 110 7.13 10.82 0.31
CA SER A 110 6.57 10.21 1.51
C SER A 110 5.50 9.18 1.17
N ILE A 111 5.27 8.28 2.11
CA ILE A 111 4.13 7.37 2.14
C ILE A 111 3.19 7.88 3.23
N SER A 112 1.95 8.20 2.87
CA SER A 112 0.94 8.71 3.80
C SER A 112 -0.12 7.63 4.02
N LEU A 113 -0.27 7.19 5.26
CA LEU A 113 -1.30 6.24 5.68
C LEU A 113 -2.32 6.95 6.56
N ASN A 114 -3.58 6.94 6.13
CA ASN A 114 -4.72 7.30 6.97
C ASN A 114 -5.45 6.01 7.34
N SER A 115 -5.41 5.65 8.61
CA SER A 115 -6.00 4.42 9.13
C SER A 115 -7.52 4.57 9.29
N GLY A 116 -8.26 3.52 8.92
CA GLY A 116 -9.70 3.46 9.12
C GLY A 116 -10.53 4.44 8.29
N LEU A 117 -11.70 4.81 8.82
CA LEU A 117 -12.71 5.59 8.11
C LEU A 117 -12.43 7.09 8.05
N ASP A 118 -11.54 7.61 8.88
CA ASP A 118 -11.14 9.03 8.87
C ASP A 118 -10.17 9.39 7.71
N GLY A 119 -10.14 8.60 6.70
CA GLY A 119 -9.18 8.66 5.62
C GLY A 119 -9.16 9.95 4.79
N ASN A 120 -8.23 9.95 3.85
CA ASN A 120 -7.98 11.01 2.88
C ASN A 120 -9.27 11.39 2.12
N PRO A 121 -9.59 12.69 1.92
CA PRO A 121 -10.74 13.14 1.13
C PRO A 121 -10.69 12.66 -0.33
N GLN A 122 -9.50 12.37 -0.87
CA GLN A 122 -9.33 11.81 -2.22
C GLN A 122 -9.58 10.29 -2.30
N ALA A 123 -9.66 9.59 -1.16
CA ALA A 123 -9.89 8.15 -1.13
C ALA A 123 -11.37 7.80 -1.33
N THR A 124 -11.65 6.81 -2.19
CA THR A 124 -12.99 6.28 -2.45
C THR A 124 -13.10 4.83 -2.02
N GLY A 125 -14.27 4.44 -1.49
CA GLY A 125 -14.62 3.04 -1.25
C GLY A 125 -13.74 2.31 -0.24
N ASN A 126 -13.15 3.00 0.72
CA ASN A 126 -12.28 2.41 1.72
C ASN A 126 -12.98 2.30 3.08
N ILE A 127 -12.73 1.21 3.78
CA ILE A 127 -13.12 0.98 5.18
C ILE A 127 -11.87 0.88 6.05
N GLY A 128 -10.86 0.12 5.62
CA GLY A 128 -9.64 -0.15 6.37
C GLY A 128 -8.65 1.01 6.41
N GLY A 129 -8.74 1.93 5.47
CA GLY A 129 -7.86 3.08 5.39
C GLY A 129 -7.47 3.48 3.96
N SER A 130 -6.62 4.49 3.85
CA SER A 130 -6.05 4.93 2.58
C SER A 130 -4.55 5.09 2.64
N LEU A 131 -3.89 4.64 1.59
CA LEU A 131 -2.45 4.74 1.37
C LEU A 131 -2.20 5.64 0.16
N ASP A 132 -1.45 6.73 0.34
CA ASP A 132 -1.07 7.61 -0.75
C ASP A 132 0.45 7.72 -0.86
N LEU A 133 0.97 7.38 -2.02
CA LEU A 133 2.38 7.39 -2.37
C LEU A 133 2.71 8.74 -3.01
N LYS A 134 3.19 9.69 -2.19
CA LYS A 134 3.51 11.05 -2.61
C LYS A 134 4.80 11.08 -3.41
N LEU A 135 4.72 11.56 -4.66
CA LEU A 135 5.88 11.68 -5.54
C LEU A 135 6.77 12.85 -5.13
N ARG A 136 8.08 12.64 -5.26
CA ARG A 136 9.08 13.69 -5.07
C ARG A 136 9.09 14.64 -6.27
N LYS A 137 8.96 15.94 -6.00
CA LYS A 137 8.99 17.00 -6.98
C LYS A 137 10.08 18.01 -6.63
N ALA A 138 10.81 18.51 -7.62
CA ALA A 138 11.87 19.49 -7.42
C ALA A 138 11.33 20.81 -6.82
N GLY A 139 10.11 21.20 -7.21
CA GLY A 139 9.52 22.47 -6.81
C GLY A 139 10.17 23.68 -7.45
N PHE A 140 9.58 24.86 -7.23
CA PHE A 140 10.10 26.16 -7.73
C PHE A 140 10.99 26.80 -6.68
N ASP A 141 11.94 27.65 -7.15
CA ASP A 141 12.82 28.45 -6.28
C ASP A 141 13.67 27.61 -5.30
N ASN A 142 13.98 26.36 -5.67
CA ASN A 142 14.90 25.50 -4.96
C ASN A 142 16.32 25.59 -5.53
N ASN A 143 17.23 24.72 -5.08
CA ASN A 143 18.56 24.62 -5.68
C ASN A 143 18.45 24.51 -7.21
N PRO A 144 19.20 25.32 -7.97
CA PRO A 144 19.11 25.32 -9.43
C PRO A 144 19.37 23.94 -10.05
N PHE A 145 20.24 23.16 -9.41
CA PHE A 145 20.59 21.81 -9.81
C PHE A 145 20.80 20.90 -8.57
N HIS A 146 20.23 19.71 -8.64
CA HIS A 146 20.49 18.63 -7.70
C HIS A 146 20.58 17.33 -8.49
N ALA A 147 21.51 16.45 -8.13
CA ALA A 147 21.59 15.13 -8.73
C ALA A 147 21.91 14.10 -7.65
N SER A 148 21.38 12.91 -7.78
CA SER A 148 21.72 11.78 -6.94
C SER A 148 21.99 10.53 -7.75
N ALA A 149 22.89 9.67 -7.25
CA ALA A 149 23.12 8.36 -7.78
C ALA A 149 23.30 7.37 -6.64
N SER A 150 22.80 6.17 -6.81
CA SER A 150 22.90 5.11 -5.80
C SER A 150 23.22 3.77 -6.42
N ALA A 151 24.00 2.96 -5.69
CA ALA A 151 24.28 1.58 -6.03
C ALA A 151 24.19 0.73 -4.75
N GLY A 152 23.39 -0.32 -4.79
CA GLY A 152 23.19 -1.23 -3.67
C GLY A 152 23.34 -2.68 -4.08
N HIS A 153 23.78 -3.50 -3.13
CA HIS A 153 23.91 -4.94 -3.29
C HIS A 153 23.47 -5.67 -2.02
N GLU A 154 22.72 -6.76 -2.21
CA GLU A 154 22.46 -7.76 -1.17
C GLU A 154 23.06 -9.08 -1.58
N TRP A 155 23.74 -9.75 -0.64
CA TRP A 155 24.44 -11.00 -0.95
C TRP A 155 23.52 -12.21 -1.06
N ASN A 156 22.42 -12.22 -0.30
CA ASN A 156 21.43 -13.30 -0.41
C ASN A 156 20.43 -12.99 -1.51
N GLY A 157 20.48 -13.80 -2.59
CA GLY A 157 19.74 -13.57 -3.83
C GLY A 157 20.41 -12.58 -4.78
N HIS A 158 21.68 -12.21 -4.55
CA HIS A 158 22.47 -11.30 -5.40
C HIS A 158 21.70 -10.07 -5.88
N VAL A 159 20.90 -9.48 -4.97
CA VAL A 159 20.08 -8.31 -5.32
C VAL A 159 20.96 -7.14 -5.69
N GLN A 160 20.69 -6.53 -6.82
CA GLN A 160 21.37 -5.33 -7.32
C GLN A 160 20.34 -4.21 -7.48
N VAL A 161 20.67 -3.04 -6.97
CA VAL A 161 19.82 -1.85 -7.09
C VAL A 161 20.67 -0.69 -7.57
N TYR A 162 20.31 -0.10 -8.70
CA TYR A 162 20.95 1.09 -9.23
C TYR A 162 19.89 2.17 -9.43
N GLY A 163 20.22 3.38 -9.03
CA GLY A 163 19.34 4.53 -9.20
C GLY A 163 20.12 5.77 -9.56
N ALA A 164 19.53 6.60 -10.40
CA ALA A 164 20.05 7.93 -10.68
C ALA A 164 18.89 8.88 -10.94
N ASP A 165 18.97 10.09 -10.39
CA ASP A 165 18.02 11.14 -10.68
C ASP A 165 18.71 12.51 -10.71
N ALA A 166 18.09 13.45 -11.44
CA ALA A 166 18.50 14.82 -11.47
C ALA A 166 17.29 15.75 -11.43
N ALA A 167 17.47 16.90 -10.79
CA ALA A 167 16.48 17.94 -10.65
C ALA A 167 17.04 19.30 -11.05
N LEU A 168 16.27 20.04 -11.83
CA LEU A 168 16.51 21.43 -12.20
C LEU A 168 15.38 22.26 -11.61
N SER A 169 15.71 23.41 -11.03
CA SER A 169 14.72 24.35 -10.47
C SER A 169 15.06 25.77 -10.82
N SER A 170 14.05 26.52 -11.17
CA SER A 170 14.11 27.95 -11.38
C SER A 170 12.89 28.64 -10.77
N HIS A 171 12.79 29.96 -10.94
CA HIS A 171 11.60 30.71 -10.52
C HIS A 171 10.34 30.29 -11.32
N ARG A 172 10.48 29.94 -12.61
CA ARG A 172 9.34 29.64 -13.50
C ARG A 172 9.15 28.16 -13.80
N THR A 173 10.19 27.36 -13.71
CA THR A 173 10.12 25.95 -14.11
C THR A 173 10.89 25.08 -13.15
N TYR A 174 10.43 23.85 -13.03
CA TYR A 174 11.25 22.77 -12.47
C TYR A 174 11.09 21.51 -13.32
N LEU A 175 12.11 20.67 -13.30
CA LEU A 175 12.10 19.33 -13.85
C LEU A 175 12.88 18.43 -12.92
N ASN A 176 12.32 17.27 -12.54
CA ASN A 176 13.10 16.19 -11.99
C ASN A 176 12.79 14.90 -12.73
N ALA A 177 13.82 14.15 -13.05
CA ALA A 177 13.70 12.88 -13.75
C ALA A 177 14.74 11.91 -13.24
N GLY A 178 14.43 10.63 -13.29
CA GLY A 178 15.34 9.58 -12.85
C GLY A 178 14.91 8.21 -13.32
N ALA A 179 15.81 7.25 -13.10
CA ALA A 179 15.60 5.86 -13.42
C ALA A 179 16.16 4.97 -12.31
N PHE A 180 15.50 3.85 -12.08
CA PHE A 180 15.90 2.80 -11.15
C PHE A 180 15.88 1.45 -11.86
N TYR A 181 16.87 0.64 -11.53
CA TYR A 181 16.96 -0.74 -11.97
C TYR A 181 17.15 -1.64 -10.75
N ARG A 182 16.38 -2.72 -10.69
CA ARG A 182 16.52 -3.78 -9.69
C ARG A 182 16.64 -5.12 -10.38
N HIS A 183 17.49 -5.97 -9.86
CA HIS A 183 17.65 -7.36 -10.27
C HIS A 183 17.86 -8.21 -9.02
N ALA A 184 17.27 -9.38 -8.98
CA ALA A 184 17.48 -10.37 -7.93
C ALA A 184 17.47 -11.77 -8.55
N ASP A 185 18.43 -12.60 -8.11
CA ASP A 185 18.41 -14.04 -8.32
C ASP A 185 17.50 -14.70 -7.25
N ASN A 186 17.34 -16.01 -7.35
CA ASN A 186 16.70 -16.79 -6.30
C ASN A 186 17.43 -16.61 -4.97
N TYR A 187 16.68 -16.40 -3.89
CA TYR A 187 17.30 -16.25 -2.57
C TYR A 187 17.37 -17.58 -1.81
N LYS A 188 18.27 -17.61 -0.82
CA LYS A 188 18.41 -18.71 0.11
C LYS A 188 17.62 -18.46 1.38
N VAL A 189 16.89 -19.47 1.82
CA VAL A 189 16.18 -19.48 3.10
C VAL A 189 17.12 -19.81 4.26
N GLY A 190 16.66 -19.67 5.50
CA GLY A 190 17.45 -20.10 6.67
C GLY A 190 17.80 -21.59 6.57
N GLY A 191 19.09 -21.91 6.76
CA GLY A 191 19.64 -23.24 6.53
C GLY A 191 20.32 -23.40 5.17
N GLY A 192 20.18 -22.43 4.24
CA GLY A 192 20.94 -22.33 3.01
C GLY A 192 20.30 -22.94 1.76
N ASP A 193 19.13 -23.55 1.86
CA ASP A 193 18.37 -24.04 0.70
C ASP A 193 17.89 -22.86 -0.16
N GLU A 194 17.97 -23.03 -1.50
CA GLU A 194 17.55 -22.01 -2.45
C GLU A 194 16.04 -22.13 -2.70
N LEU A 195 15.33 -21.01 -2.58
CA LEU A 195 13.92 -20.94 -2.95
C LEU A 195 13.79 -20.65 -4.44
N GLN A 196 13.43 -21.65 -5.20
CA GLN A 196 13.20 -21.52 -6.64
C GLN A 196 12.06 -20.56 -6.94
N PHE A 197 12.09 -19.91 -8.11
CA PHE A 197 11.07 -18.95 -8.56
C PHE A 197 10.93 -17.76 -7.62
N SER A 198 12.07 -17.22 -7.13
CA SER A 198 12.08 -16.03 -6.30
C SER A 198 12.91 -14.89 -6.89
N GLN A 199 13.37 -15.05 -8.13
CA GLN A 199 14.07 -14.03 -8.91
C GLN A 199 13.13 -12.94 -9.43
N PHE A 200 13.67 -11.77 -9.78
CA PHE A 200 12.95 -10.73 -10.51
C PHE A 200 13.88 -9.70 -11.15
N GLN A 201 13.37 -9.01 -12.16
CA GLN A 201 14.02 -7.85 -12.78
C GLN A 201 13.02 -6.72 -12.93
N LYS A 202 13.44 -5.48 -12.63
CA LYS A 202 12.57 -4.30 -12.70
C LYS A 202 13.30 -3.07 -13.19
N VAL A 203 12.64 -2.27 -14.02
CA VAL A 203 13.03 -0.92 -14.43
C VAL A 203 11.91 0.05 -14.11
N ASN A 204 12.24 1.17 -13.47
CA ASN A 204 11.31 2.28 -13.24
C ASN A 204 11.93 3.57 -13.76
N VAL A 205 11.20 4.32 -14.56
CA VAL A 205 11.60 5.63 -15.08
C VAL A 205 10.52 6.63 -14.72
N PHE A 206 10.92 7.80 -14.22
CA PHE A 206 9.97 8.84 -13.86
C PHE A 206 10.43 10.23 -14.31
N ALA A 207 9.46 11.10 -14.54
CA ALA A 207 9.68 12.53 -14.73
C ALA A 207 8.54 13.34 -14.11
N ASN A 208 8.90 14.43 -13.43
CA ASN A 208 7.95 15.43 -12.95
C ASN A 208 8.42 16.80 -13.42
N ALA A 209 7.51 17.58 -13.97
CA ALA A 209 7.78 18.92 -14.47
C ALA A 209 6.76 19.91 -13.93
N GLY A 210 7.18 21.14 -13.69
CA GLY A 210 6.29 22.23 -13.28
C GLY A 210 6.57 23.50 -14.03
N LEU A 211 5.51 24.24 -14.36
CA LEU A 211 5.53 25.54 -15.01
C LEU A 211 4.68 26.52 -14.22
N ARG A 212 5.27 27.60 -13.76
CA ARG A 212 4.57 28.74 -13.14
C ARG A 212 4.07 29.66 -14.27
N LEU A 213 2.77 29.63 -14.53
CA LEU A 213 2.10 30.47 -15.54
C LEU A 213 2.01 31.91 -15.07
N ALA A 214 1.71 32.09 -13.76
CA ALA A 214 1.67 33.36 -13.07
C ALA A 214 2.10 33.13 -11.60
N GLU A 215 2.21 34.18 -10.79
CA GLU A 215 2.61 34.04 -9.36
C GLU A 215 1.74 33.05 -8.57
N LYS A 216 0.48 32.90 -8.97
CA LYS A 216 -0.52 32.08 -8.28
C LYS A 216 -0.97 30.85 -9.08
N ASP A 217 -0.51 30.72 -10.32
CA ASP A 217 -0.97 29.72 -11.27
C ASP A 217 0.17 28.81 -11.68
N MET A 218 -0.02 27.51 -11.51
CA MET A 218 1.00 26.50 -11.79
C MET A 218 0.39 25.33 -12.55
N LEU A 219 1.16 24.82 -13.51
CA LEU A 219 0.93 23.52 -14.14
C LEU A 219 1.99 22.55 -13.69
N GLU A 220 1.60 21.32 -13.39
CA GLU A 220 2.50 20.22 -13.03
C GLU A 220 2.16 18.98 -13.84
N GLY A 221 3.17 18.38 -14.46
CA GLY A 221 3.05 17.11 -15.20
C GLY A 221 3.83 16.00 -14.51
N THR A 222 3.32 14.79 -14.61
CA THR A 222 3.95 13.56 -14.10
C THR A 222 3.93 12.49 -15.17
N LEU A 223 5.04 11.76 -15.29
CA LEU A 223 5.18 10.55 -16.09
C LEU A 223 5.91 9.50 -15.26
N ILE A 224 5.36 8.29 -15.19
CA ILE A 224 6.03 7.10 -14.64
C ILE A 224 5.87 5.99 -15.66
N PHE A 225 6.96 5.33 -15.97
CA PHE A 225 7.00 4.07 -16.71
C PHE A 225 7.67 3.03 -15.82
N ASP A 226 6.98 1.94 -15.56
CA ASP A 226 7.44 0.83 -14.73
C ASP A 226 7.33 -0.48 -15.52
N ARG A 227 8.34 -1.32 -15.44
CA ARG A 227 8.33 -2.63 -16.08
C ARG A 227 9.08 -3.64 -15.22
N ALA A 228 8.39 -4.71 -14.85
CA ALA A 228 8.97 -5.89 -14.22
C ALA A 228 8.90 -7.08 -15.19
N THR A 229 9.94 -7.88 -15.21
CA THR A 229 10.07 -9.08 -16.05
C THR A 229 10.77 -10.17 -15.29
N ASP A 230 10.61 -11.41 -15.72
CA ASP A 230 11.24 -12.58 -15.09
C ASP A 230 10.97 -12.63 -13.58
N VAL A 231 9.70 -12.46 -13.19
CA VAL A 231 9.33 -12.41 -11.78
C VAL A 231 8.78 -13.75 -11.34
N GLY A 232 9.53 -14.45 -10.51
CA GLY A 232 9.14 -15.73 -9.94
C GLY A 232 8.21 -15.56 -8.72
N TYR A 233 7.22 -16.45 -8.63
CA TYR A 233 6.25 -16.49 -7.53
C TYR A 233 6.15 -17.88 -6.91
N PRO A 234 7.01 -18.24 -5.95
CA PRO A 234 7.09 -19.59 -5.37
C PRO A 234 5.81 -20.04 -4.67
N ALA A 235 4.94 -19.11 -4.28
CA ALA A 235 3.65 -19.43 -3.67
C ALA A 235 2.53 -19.69 -4.70
N LEU A 236 2.78 -19.49 -5.98
CA LEU A 236 1.80 -19.60 -7.05
C LEU A 236 2.25 -20.65 -8.07
N ASN A 237 1.32 -21.07 -8.92
CA ASN A 237 1.60 -22.05 -9.98
C ASN A 237 2.13 -21.40 -11.28
N MET A 238 2.18 -20.07 -11.33
CA MET A 238 2.58 -19.27 -12.48
C MET A 238 3.54 -18.18 -12.04
N ASP A 239 4.33 -17.70 -12.99
CA ASP A 239 5.27 -16.58 -12.83
C ASP A 239 4.81 -15.38 -13.67
N VAL A 240 5.43 -14.22 -13.49
CA VAL A 240 5.12 -13.03 -14.28
C VAL A 240 6.17 -12.86 -15.36
N ALA A 241 5.78 -13.13 -16.60
CA ALA A 241 6.62 -12.86 -17.76
C ALA A 241 6.81 -11.34 -17.95
N LYS A 242 5.75 -10.57 -17.75
CA LYS A 242 5.79 -9.11 -17.86
C LYS A 242 4.67 -8.45 -17.04
N ALA A 243 5.02 -7.45 -16.22
CA ALA A 243 4.11 -6.46 -15.67
C ALA A 243 4.60 -5.07 -16.08
N GLU A 244 3.73 -4.25 -16.68
CA GLU A 244 4.11 -2.95 -17.23
C GLU A 244 3.06 -1.91 -16.87
N GLY A 245 3.50 -0.74 -16.41
CA GLY A 245 2.66 0.39 -16.05
C GLY A 245 3.12 1.71 -16.68
N LEU A 246 2.21 2.40 -17.34
CA LEU A 246 2.37 3.78 -17.77
C LEU A 246 1.40 4.65 -16.98
N ILE A 247 1.91 5.62 -16.20
CA ILE A 247 1.12 6.51 -15.36
C ILE A 247 1.46 7.95 -15.72
N THR A 248 0.44 8.73 -16.08
CA THR A 248 0.61 10.12 -16.50
C THR A 248 -0.41 11.03 -15.85
N SER A 249 -0.04 12.28 -15.58
CA SER A 249 -0.99 13.28 -15.11
C SER A 249 -0.60 14.71 -15.51
N LEU A 250 -1.62 15.56 -15.55
CA LEU A 250 -1.47 17.01 -15.65
C LEU A 250 -2.33 17.67 -14.58
N ALA A 251 -1.73 18.48 -13.73
CA ALA A 251 -2.39 19.19 -12.66
C ALA A 251 -2.28 20.71 -12.88
N TYR A 252 -3.38 21.40 -12.71
CA TYR A 252 -3.42 22.86 -12.57
C TYR A 252 -3.67 23.22 -11.11
N LYS A 253 -2.87 24.15 -10.58
CA LYS A 253 -2.98 24.67 -9.21
C LYS A 253 -3.14 26.18 -9.23
N HIS A 254 -4.13 26.68 -8.50
CA HIS A 254 -4.33 28.11 -8.27
C HIS A 254 -4.29 28.44 -6.77
N LEU A 255 -3.50 29.46 -6.41
CA LEU A 255 -3.38 29.92 -5.03
C LEU A 255 -4.21 31.19 -4.83
N PHE A 256 -5.35 31.06 -4.17
CA PHE A 256 -6.10 32.22 -3.66
C PHE A 256 -5.44 32.79 -2.40
N ARG A 257 -5.92 33.91 -1.95
CA ARG A 257 -5.38 34.53 -0.71
C ARG A 257 -5.55 33.66 0.55
N LYS A 258 -6.62 32.86 0.63
CA LYS A 258 -6.95 32.00 1.78
C LYS A 258 -7.35 30.58 1.39
N ALA A 259 -7.21 30.24 0.13
CA ALA A 259 -7.58 28.94 -0.39
C ALA A 259 -6.55 28.47 -1.43
N SER A 260 -6.46 27.17 -1.64
CA SER A 260 -5.79 26.59 -2.80
C SER A 260 -6.76 25.68 -3.54
N TRP A 261 -6.65 25.70 -4.85
CA TRP A 261 -7.41 24.82 -5.73
C TRP A 261 -6.46 24.05 -6.61
N GLU A 262 -6.60 22.74 -6.62
CA GLU A 262 -5.87 21.83 -7.50
C GLU A 262 -6.87 21.00 -8.29
N THR A 263 -6.71 20.96 -9.60
CA THR A 263 -7.41 20.01 -10.46
C THR A 263 -6.37 19.19 -11.22
N LYS A 264 -6.47 17.88 -11.15
CA LYS A 264 -5.57 16.94 -11.80
C LYS A 264 -6.35 15.98 -12.69
N ALA A 265 -6.00 15.94 -13.95
CA ALA A 265 -6.42 14.90 -14.89
C ALA A 265 -5.29 13.86 -14.98
N TYR A 266 -5.64 12.58 -15.04
CA TYR A 266 -4.66 11.49 -15.11
C TYR A 266 -5.13 10.36 -15.99
N TYR A 267 -4.17 9.64 -16.52
CA TYR A 267 -4.36 8.39 -17.26
C TYR A 267 -3.30 7.39 -16.83
N ASN A 268 -3.71 6.16 -16.67
CA ASN A 268 -2.78 5.05 -16.49
C ASN A 268 -3.24 3.82 -17.27
N HIS A 269 -2.27 3.03 -17.70
CA HIS A 269 -2.47 1.77 -18.39
C HIS A 269 -1.52 0.73 -17.81
N ILE A 270 -2.07 -0.37 -17.32
CA ILE A 270 -1.36 -1.45 -16.69
C ILE A 270 -1.61 -2.72 -17.50
N THR A 271 -0.56 -3.41 -17.88
CA THR A 271 -0.63 -4.74 -18.49
C THR A 271 0.12 -5.74 -17.64
N HIS A 272 -0.42 -6.93 -17.51
CA HIS A 272 0.16 -8.01 -16.73
C HIS A 272 0.01 -9.33 -17.47
N VAL A 273 1.11 -10.06 -17.66
CA VAL A 273 1.10 -11.36 -18.32
C VAL A 273 1.73 -12.38 -17.37
N MET A 274 0.92 -13.30 -16.91
CA MET A 274 1.36 -14.49 -16.18
C MET A 274 1.47 -15.66 -17.14
N ASP A 275 2.49 -16.48 -16.96
CA ASP A 275 2.64 -17.77 -17.60
C ASP A 275 3.38 -18.76 -16.69
N ASP A 276 3.49 -19.97 -17.13
CA ASP A 276 4.24 -21.05 -16.47
C ASP A 276 5.37 -21.60 -17.34
N THR A 277 5.84 -20.83 -18.33
CA THR A 277 6.89 -21.25 -19.27
C THR A 277 8.23 -21.55 -18.60
N THR A 278 8.48 -20.98 -17.42
CA THR A 278 9.64 -21.25 -16.58
C THR A 278 9.50 -22.52 -15.74
N ARG A 279 8.32 -23.15 -15.73
CA ARG A 279 7.96 -24.29 -14.88
C ARG A 279 7.79 -25.58 -15.70
N PRO A 280 8.81 -26.44 -15.76
CA PRO A 280 8.78 -27.60 -16.67
C PRO A 280 7.81 -28.71 -16.25
N ASP A 281 7.41 -28.76 -14.97
CA ASP A 281 6.67 -29.89 -14.40
C ASP A 281 5.20 -29.56 -14.13
N VAL A 282 4.57 -28.63 -14.89
CA VAL A 282 3.15 -28.34 -14.77
C VAL A 282 2.31 -29.34 -15.60
N ALA A 283 1.18 -29.74 -15.04
CA ALA A 283 0.29 -30.73 -15.69
C ALA A 283 -0.39 -30.17 -16.94
N ILE A 284 -0.77 -28.88 -16.93
CA ILE A 284 -1.37 -28.15 -18.04
C ILE A 284 -0.73 -26.77 -18.05
N HIS A 285 -0.04 -26.43 -19.15
CA HIS A 285 0.49 -25.09 -19.34
C HIS A 285 -0.62 -24.09 -19.54
N MET A 286 -0.43 -22.87 -19.00
CA MET A 286 -1.41 -21.79 -19.15
C MET A 286 -0.73 -20.41 -19.23
N ASP A 287 -1.41 -19.50 -19.88
CA ASP A 287 -1.12 -18.09 -19.85
C ASP A 287 -2.35 -17.28 -19.41
N MET A 288 -2.12 -16.16 -18.73
CA MET A 288 -3.15 -15.28 -18.20
C MET A 288 -2.75 -13.81 -18.42
N PRO A 289 -3.08 -13.22 -19.57
CA PRO A 289 -2.93 -11.79 -19.76
C PRO A 289 -4.05 -11.02 -19.04
N GLY A 290 -3.67 -9.89 -18.46
CA GLY A 290 -4.58 -8.92 -17.86
C GLY A 290 -4.29 -7.52 -18.35
N ASP A 291 -5.32 -6.72 -18.50
CA ASP A 291 -5.28 -5.33 -18.96
C ASP A 291 -6.16 -4.45 -18.09
N SER A 292 -5.62 -3.32 -17.65
CA SER A 292 -6.32 -2.34 -16.84
C SER A 292 -5.94 -0.93 -17.29
N TRP A 293 -6.91 -0.13 -17.70
CA TRP A 293 -6.64 1.29 -17.92
C TRP A 293 -7.64 2.16 -17.15
N THR A 294 -7.15 3.30 -16.70
CA THR A 294 -7.95 4.26 -15.94
C THR A 294 -7.72 5.67 -16.47
N ALA A 295 -8.81 6.37 -16.72
CA ALA A 295 -8.79 7.81 -16.95
C ALA A 295 -9.60 8.51 -15.86
N GLY A 296 -9.06 9.55 -15.25
CA GLY A 296 -9.75 10.21 -14.16
C GLY A 296 -9.38 11.67 -13.98
N VAL A 297 -10.19 12.34 -13.21
CA VAL A 297 -9.98 13.72 -12.78
C VAL A 297 -10.40 13.85 -11.31
N TYR A 298 -9.61 14.61 -10.54
CA TYR A 298 -10.09 15.12 -9.27
C TYR A 298 -9.91 16.63 -9.18
N SER A 299 -10.71 17.25 -8.33
CA SER A 299 -10.65 18.68 -8.03
C SER A 299 -10.70 18.88 -6.52
N LEU A 300 -9.62 19.37 -5.94
CA LEU A 300 -9.46 19.58 -4.50
C LEU A 300 -9.37 21.07 -4.19
N LEU A 301 -10.32 21.56 -3.44
CA LEU A 301 -10.33 22.92 -2.88
C LEU A 301 -10.03 22.84 -1.39
N THR A 302 -8.98 23.52 -0.94
CA THR A 302 -8.67 23.67 0.49
C THR A 302 -8.73 25.13 0.91
N THR A 303 -9.28 25.40 2.09
CA THR A 303 -9.38 26.77 2.60
C THR A 303 -9.35 26.80 4.13
N ALA A 304 -8.70 27.81 4.69
CA ALA A 304 -8.69 28.06 6.12
C ALA A 304 -9.64 29.24 6.44
N LEU A 305 -10.68 28.98 7.22
CA LEU A 305 -11.71 29.93 7.63
C LEU A 305 -11.80 30.01 9.16
N ARG A 306 -11.15 30.96 9.77
CA ARG A 306 -11.08 31.13 11.24
C ARG A 306 -10.57 29.84 11.93
N GLN A 307 -11.47 29.05 12.52
CA GLN A 307 -11.17 27.81 13.25
C GLN A 307 -11.31 26.56 12.38
N HIS A 308 -11.71 26.70 11.11
CA HIS A 308 -12.02 25.61 10.19
C HIS A 308 -10.94 25.50 9.11
N ASP A 309 -10.36 24.32 8.93
CA ASP A 309 -9.54 23.97 7.77
C ASP A 309 -10.34 22.98 6.90
N LEU A 310 -10.93 23.52 5.85
CA LEU A 310 -11.86 22.80 4.98
C LEU A 310 -11.14 22.21 3.77
N ALA A 311 -11.46 20.97 3.42
CA ALA A 311 -11.07 20.35 2.16
C ALA A 311 -12.30 19.76 1.48
N LEU A 312 -12.59 20.25 0.28
CA LEU A 312 -13.66 19.73 -0.59
C LEU A 312 -13.00 19.06 -1.79
N ASN A 313 -13.31 17.80 -2.01
CA ASN A 313 -12.81 17.03 -3.16
C ASN A 313 -13.94 16.47 -3.99
N TYR A 314 -13.87 16.68 -5.28
CA TYR A 314 -14.66 15.98 -6.28
C TYR A 314 -13.75 15.03 -7.05
N ASP A 315 -14.15 13.79 -7.25
CA ASP A 315 -13.44 12.80 -8.04
C ASP A 315 -14.37 12.12 -9.06
N LEU A 316 -13.83 11.87 -10.22
CA LEU A 316 -14.45 11.14 -11.31
C LEU A 316 -13.38 10.27 -11.96
N TYR A 317 -13.64 8.96 -12.12
CA TYR A 317 -12.80 8.11 -12.94
C TYR A 317 -13.62 7.06 -13.69
N TYR A 318 -13.05 6.63 -14.81
CA TYR A 318 -13.47 5.44 -15.52
C TYR A 318 -12.29 4.48 -15.61
N ASN A 319 -12.51 3.26 -15.14
CA ASN A 319 -11.55 2.15 -15.24
C ASN A 319 -12.16 1.07 -16.12
N ARG A 320 -11.33 0.41 -16.93
CA ARG A 320 -11.70 -0.80 -17.67
C ARG A 320 -10.73 -1.90 -17.34
N LEU A 321 -11.26 -3.08 -17.03
CA LEU A 321 -10.51 -4.21 -16.50
C LEU A 321 -10.91 -5.47 -17.26
N PHE A 322 -9.92 -6.11 -17.90
CA PHE A 322 -10.08 -7.35 -18.64
C PHE A 322 -8.99 -8.35 -18.26
N ALA A 323 -9.34 -9.63 -18.15
CA ALA A 323 -8.37 -10.71 -18.08
C ALA A 323 -8.98 -11.99 -18.66
N ASP A 324 -8.13 -12.78 -19.28
CA ASP A 324 -8.48 -14.11 -19.76
C ASP A 324 -7.42 -15.16 -19.37
N MET A 325 -7.68 -16.39 -19.67
CA MET A 325 -6.77 -17.50 -19.46
C MET A 325 -6.87 -18.47 -20.62
N THR A 326 -5.74 -18.90 -21.16
CA THR A 326 -5.66 -19.98 -22.11
C THR A 326 -4.88 -21.15 -21.49
N MET A 327 -5.49 -22.32 -21.47
CA MET A 327 -4.89 -23.57 -20.99
C MET A 327 -4.53 -24.45 -22.17
N TYR A 328 -3.36 -25.08 -22.12
CA TYR A 328 -2.79 -25.91 -23.18
C TYR A 328 -2.66 -27.38 -22.72
N PRO A 329 -3.75 -28.16 -22.68
CA PRO A 329 -3.68 -29.58 -22.29
C PRO A 329 -2.94 -30.37 -23.36
N GLY A 330 -1.99 -31.23 -22.94
CA GLY A 330 -1.22 -32.06 -23.85
C GLY A 330 -2.14 -32.97 -24.67
N GLY A 331 -2.10 -32.85 -26.02
CA GLY A 331 -2.86 -33.69 -26.93
C GLY A 331 -4.33 -33.30 -27.16
N ALA A 332 -4.81 -32.19 -26.62
CA ALA A 332 -6.14 -31.62 -26.87
C ALA A 332 -6.05 -30.16 -27.39
N ALA A 333 -7.16 -29.63 -27.88
CA ALA A 333 -7.23 -28.23 -28.28
C ALA A 333 -7.07 -27.30 -27.06
N PRO A 334 -6.45 -26.14 -27.21
CA PRO A 334 -6.40 -25.13 -26.14
C PRO A 334 -7.80 -24.76 -25.64
N MET A 335 -7.92 -24.55 -24.33
CA MET A 335 -9.14 -24.11 -23.69
C MET A 335 -9.00 -22.64 -23.30
N TYR A 336 -9.90 -21.81 -23.79
CA TYR A 336 -9.96 -20.38 -23.51
C TYR A 336 -11.05 -20.07 -22.50
N MET A 337 -10.78 -19.14 -21.59
CA MET A 337 -11.72 -18.70 -20.57
C MET A 337 -11.51 -17.22 -20.23
N VAL A 338 -12.60 -16.47 -20.18
CA VAL A 338 -12.58 -15.08 -19.71
C VAL A 338 -12.67 -15.07 -18.19
N THR A 339 -11.65 -14.58 -17.51
CA THR A 339 -11.55 -14.54 -16.04
C THR A 339 -12.09 -13.22 -15.44
N TRP A 340 -11.90 -12.09 -16.13
CA TRP A 340 -12.57 -10.81 -15.88
C TRP A 340 -13.26 -10.34 -17.17
N PRO A 341 -14.59 -10.23 -17.19
CA PRO A 341 -15.37 -10.10 -18.43
C PRO A 341 -15.41 -8.64 -18.96
N ASP A 342 -14.25 -7.99 -19.07
CA ASP A 342 -14.11 -6.64 -19.61
C ASP A 342 -15.07 -5.65 -18.92
N VAL A 343 -14.81 -5.42 -17.63
CA VAL A 343 -15.70 -4.60 -16.79
C VAL A 343 -15.29 -3.14 -16.84
N GLY A 344 -16.20 -2.29 -17.34
CA GLY A 344 -16.09 -0.85 -17.25
C GLY A 344 -16.65 -0.35 -15.92
N THR A 345 -15.86 0.34 -15.12
CA THR A 345 -16.28 0.94 -13.84
C THR A 345 -16.23 2.46 -13.93
N LEU A 346 -17.38 3.11 -13.93
CA LEU A 346 -17.50 4.57 -13.79
C LEU A 346 -17.77 4.90 -12.33
N ASN A 347 -16.96 5.75 -11.73
CA ASN A 347 -17.14 6.20 -10.34
C ASN A 347 -17.08 7.72 -10.27
N THR A 348 -17.98 8.33 -9.51
CA THR A 348 -17.94 9.76 -9.16
C THR A 348 -18.23 9.95 -7.69
N GLY A 349 -17.53 10.87 -7.05
CA GLY A 349 -17.64 11.10 -5.62
C GLY A 349 -17.42 12.54 -5.20
N LEU A 350 -18.03 12.91 -4.10
CA LEU A 350 -17.85 14.20 -3.43
C LEU A 350 -17.51 13.95 -1.97
N ALA A 351 -16.40 14.55 -1.51
CA ALA A 351 -15.93 14.44 -0.13
C ALA A 351 -15.70 15.82 0.49
N LEU A 352 -16.07 15.96 1.74
CA LEU A 352 -15.81 17.14 2.56
C LEU A 352 -15.11 16.71 3.84
N THR A 353 -14.03 17.39 4.17
CA THR A 353 -13.34 17.25 5.46
C THR A 353 -13.20 18.63 6.11
N ASP A 354 -13.48 18.71 7.40
CA ASP A 354 -13.31 19.91 8.20
C ASP A 354 -12.49 19.61 9.45
N ASN A 355 -11.33 20.24 9.59
CA ASN A 355 -10.54 20.22 10.81
C ASN A 355 -10.83 21.48 11.62
N ILE A 356 -11.58 21.34 12.69
CA ILE A 356 -12.07 22.43 13.54
C ILE A 356 -11.12 22.57 14.74
N SER A 357 -10.45 23.71 14.85
CA SER A 357 -9.69 24.07 16.05
C SER A 357 -10.64 24.65 17.11
N ILE A 358 -11.17 23.79 18.00
CA ILE A 358 -12.11 24.21 19.07
C ILE A 358 -11.41 25.11 20.08
N ALA A 359 -10.19 24.71 20.47
CA ALA A 359 -9.30 25.48 21.33
C ALA A 359 -7.85 25.22 20.91
N HIS A 360 -6.87 25.91 21.52
CA HIS A 360 -5.45 25.69 21.17
C HIS A 360 -4.97 24.26 21.40
N ASN A 361 -5.65 23.50 22.25
CA ASN A 361 -5.33 22.13 22.63
C ASN A 361 -6.44 21.12 22.30
N GLN A 362 -7.45 21.52 21.52
CA GLN A 362 -8.59 20.68 21.16
C GLN A 362 -8.91 20.83 19.68
N SER A 363 -9.08 19.74 18.99
CA SER A 363 -9.52 19.71 17.61
C SER A 363 -10.60 18.67 17.39
N LEU A 364 -11.48 18.95 16.44
CA LEU A 364 -12.48 18.02 15.94
C LEU A 364 -12.33 17.92 14.43
N ARG A 365 -12.11 16.73 13.93
CA ARG A 365 -12.13 16.44 12.50
C ARG A 365 -13.43 15.78 12.14
N LEU A 366 -14.11 16.35 11.16
CA LEU A 366 -15.33 15.80 10.57
C LEU A 366 -15.04 15.45 9.12
N SER A 367 -15.45 14.28 8.67
CA SER A 367 -15.35 13.88 7.27
C SER A 367 -16.65 13.24 6.78
N ALA A 368 -17.02 13.57 5.56
CA ALA A 368 -18.16 12.97 4.88
C ALA A 368 -17.82 12.74 3.41
N LYS A 369 -18.25 11.62 2.85
CA LYS A 369 -18.12 11.30 1.43
C LYS A 369 -19.35 10.57 0.94
N VAL A 370 -19.76 10.86 -0.28
CA VAL A 370 -20.74 10.09 -1.06
C VAL A 370 -20.12 9.80 -2.42
N ALA A 371 -20.28 8.59 -2.90
CA ALA A 371 -19.85 8.20 -4.24
C ALA A 371 -20.90 7.31 -4.90
N TRP A 372 -21.04 7.48 -6.20
CA TRP A 372 -21.84 6.64 -7.05
C TRP A 372 -20.94 5.90 -8.02
N GLN A 373 -21.21 4.61 -8.19
CA GLN A 373 -20.47 3.71 -9.07
C GLN A 373 -21.42 2.96 -9.98
N GLN A 374 -21.02 2.84 -11.24
CA GLN A 374 -21.64 1.95 -12.21
C GLN A 374 -20.58 0.97 -12.73
N GLN A 375 -20.91 -0.31 -12.76
CA GLN A 375 -20.13 -1.36 -13.41
C GLN A 375 -20.92 -1.92 -14.59
N CYS A 376 -20.28 -1.99 -15.78
CA CYS A 376 -20.86 -2.54 -16.99
C CYS A 376 -19.95 -3.63 -17.54
N LEU A 377 -20.53 -4.75 -17.94
CA LEU A 377 -19.81 -5.86 -18.61
C LEU A 377 -19.85 -5.60 -20.11
N HIS A 378 -18.69 -5.66 -20.76
CA HIS A 378 -18.54 -5.41 -22.19
C HIS A 378 -18.19 -6.69 -22.98
N ASN A 379 -17.78 -7.77 -22.32
CA ASN A 379 -17.49 -9.05 -22.93
C ASN A 379 -18.71 -9.96 -22.86
N GLU A 380 -19.30 -10.29 -24.03
CA GLU A 380 -20.51 -11.12 -24.12
C GLU A 380 -20.25 -12.57 -23.67
N GLU A 381 -19.09 -13.14 -23.99
CA GLU A 381 -18.73 -14.52 -23.61
C GLU A 381 -18.67 -14.66 -22.09
N GLY A 382 -17.92 -13.76 -21.40
CA GLY A 382 -17.85 -13.76 -19.95
C GLY A 382 -19.19 -13.44 -19.28
N TYR A 383 -20.01 -12.54 -19.86
CA TYR A 383 -21.37 -12.30 -19.39
C TYR A 383 -22.24 -13.56 -19.47
N HIS A 384 -22.22 -14.25 -20.60
CA HIS A 384 -22.99 -15.49 -20.78
C HIS A 384 -22.49 -16.61 -19.86
N ALA A 385 -21.19 -16.76 -19.67
CA ALA A 385 -20.59 -17.72 -18.75
C ALA A 385 -21.10 -17.50 -17.30
N LEU A 386 -21.06 -16.27 -16.80
CA LEU A 386 -21.58 -15.93 -15.47
C LEU A 386 -23.10 -16.12 -15.37
N LYS A 387 -23.84 -15.80 -16.44
CA LYS A 387 -25.32 -15.88 -16.46
C LYS A 387 -25.84 -17.31 -16.32
N VAL A 388 -25.04 -18.33 -16.66
CA VAL A 388 -25.38 -19.74 -16.40
C VAL A 388 -25.58 -19.97 -14.90
N PHE A 389 -24.75 -19.33 -14.06
CA PHE A 389 -24.79 -19.49 -12.60
C PHE A 389 -25.71 -18.46 -11.94
N PHE A 390 -25.85 -17.28 -12.55
CA PHE A 390 -26.65 -16.16 -12.06
C PHE A 390 -27.68 -15.70 -13.10
N PRO A 391 -28.76 -16.48 -13.37
CA PRO A 391 -29.69 -16.18 -14.46
C PRO A 391 -30.37 -14.80 -14.38
N GLY A 392 -30.49 -14.26 -13.15
CA GLY A 392 -31.07 -12.93 -12.90
C GLY A 392 -30.12 -11.76 -13.06
N MET A 393 -28.85 -11.99 -13.42
CA MET A 393 -27.91 -10.90 -13.57
C MET A 393 -28.20 -10.00 -14.78
N THR A 394 -27.87 -8.74 -14.64
CA THR A 394 -27.88 -7.74 -15.71
C THR A 394 -26.44 -7.42 -16.14
N ASP A 395 -26.27 -6.79 -17.28
CA ASP A 395 -24.98 -6.34 -17.80
C ASP A 395 -24.46 -5.06 -17.11
N ALA A 396 -25.30 -4.39 -16.31
CA ALA A 396 -24.95 -3.19 -15.59
C ALA A 396 -25.49 -3.20 -14.16
N TYR A 397 -24.64 -2.74 -13.22
CA TYR A 397 -24.98 -2.58 -11.81
C TYR A 397 -24.63 -1.16 -11.32
N HIS A 398 -25.51 -0.62 -10.46
CA HIS A 398 -25.35 0.70 -9.88
C HIS A 398 -25.27 0.59 -8.36
N GLN A 399 -24.29 1.26 -7.77
CA GLN A 399 -24.07 1.22 -6.33
C GLN A 399 -23.77 2.62 -5.81
N THR A 400 -24.34 2.95 -4.66
CA THR A 400 -24.01 4.19 -3.94
C THR A 400 -23.31 3.80 -2.65
N THR A 401 -22.17 4.42 -2.39
CA THR A 401 -21.40 4.24 -1.16
C THR A 401 -21.27 5.55 -0.42
N GLY A 402 -21.09 5.46 0.89
CA GLY A 402 -20.96 6.63 1.74
C GLY A 402 -19.94 6.41 2.84
N ARG A 403 -19.46 7.51 3.41
CA ARG A 403 -18.62 7.53 4.60
C ARG A 403 -18.90 8.78 5.40
N ILE A 404 -19.03 8.63 6.71
CA ILE A 404 -19.02 9.72 7.68
C ILE A 404 -18.11 9.33 8.84
N ALA A 405 -17.30 10.27 9.33
CA ALA A 405 -16.48 10.04 10.51
C ALA A 405 -16.30 11.33 11.30
N ALA A 406 -16.12 11.19 12.60
CA ALA A 406 -15.80 12.25 13.53
C ALA A 406 -14.67 11.80 14.45
N ASN A 407 -13.62 12.60 14.58
CA ASN A 407 -12.49 12.36 15.48
C ASN A 407 -12.24 13.61 16.33
N TYR A 408 -12.27 13.44 17.63
CA TYR A 408 -11.92 14.47 18.60
C TYR A 408 -10.54 14.20 19.17
N ALA A 409 -9.70 15.22 19.23
CA ALA A 409 -8.38 15.13 19.80
C ALA A 409 -8.16 16.24 20.85
N LEU A 410 -7.50 15.84 21.95
CA LEU A 410 -7.19 16.68 23.08
C LEU A 410 -5.72 16.52 23.47
N SER A 411 -4.99 17.63 23.64
CA SER A 411 -3.61 17.63 24.13
C SER A 411 -3.50 18.48 25.40
N ILE A 412 -3.06 17.88 26.50
CA ILE A 412 -2.89 18.56 27.79
C ILE A 412 -1.49 18.25 28.30
N LYS A 413 -0.58 19.24 28.24
CA LYS A 413 0.81 19.09 28.69
C LYS A 413 1.45 17.80 28.14
N ASN A 414 1.52 16.78 28.99
CA ASN A 414 2.18 15.50 28.70
C ASN A 414 1.21 14.42 28.17
N TYR A 415 -0.07 14.73 28.02
CA TYR A 415 -1.10 13.78 27.59
C TYR A 415 -1.68 14.23 26.25
N ALA A 416 -1.80 13.32 25.30
CA ALA A 416 -2.63 13.49 24.12
C ALA A 416 -3.63 12.33 24.05
N LEU A 417 -4.88 12.66 23.79
CA LEU A 417 -5.97 11.69 23.69
C LEU A 417 -6.70 11.94 22.37
N SER A 418 -7.09 10.87 21.68
CA SER A 418 -8.02 10.97 20.58
C SER A 418 -9.08 9.87 20.70
N ILE A 419 -10.29 10.19 20.27
CA ILE A 419 -11.40 9.25 20.16
C ILE A 419 -12.17 9.56 18.88
N GLY A 420 -12.54 8.53 18.15
CA GLY A 420 -13.27 8.68 16.92
C GLY A 420 -14.30 7.59 16.70
N ALA A 421 -15.24 7.92 15.86
CA ALA A 421 -16.25 6.98 15.36
C ALA A 421 -16.59 7.32 13.92
N GLY A 422 -16.89 6.30 13.13
CA GLY A 422 -17.30 6.48 11.76
C GLY A 422 -18.18 5.33 11.26
N TRP A 423 -18.83 5.58 10.14
CA TRP A 423 -19.50 4.58 9.34
C TRP A 423 -19.06 4.74 7.89
N GLY A 424 -18.83 3.63 7.21
CA GLY A 424 -18.48 3.64 5.80
C GLY A 424 -18.95 2.39 5.08
N SER A 425 -19.10 2.51 3.76
CA SER A 425 -19.45 1.39 2.89
C SER A 425 -18.58 1.36 1.65
N ARG A 426 -18.41 0.17 1.07
CA ARG A 426 -17.77 -0.06 -0.21
C ARG A 426 -18.62 -0.92 -1.14
N ALA A 427 -18.47 -0.73 -2.42
CA ALA A 427 -19.00 -1.61 -3.43
C ALA A 427 -18.13 -2.88 -3.56
N PRO A 428 -18.65 -4.02 -4.04
CA PRO A 428 -17.86 -5.16 -4.46
C PRO A 428 -16.86 -4.78 -5.56
N THR A 429 -15.68 -5.38 -5.51
CA THR A 429 -14.68 -5.25 -6.58
C THR A 429 -15.08 -6.05 -7.81
N VAL A 430 -14.36 -5.86 -8.94
CA VAL A 430 -14.58 -6.64 -10.15
C VAL A 430 -14.36 -8.14 -9.89
N THR A 431 -13.33 -8.50 -9.13
CA THR A 431 -13.06 -9.89 -8.75
C THR A 431 -14.21 -10.49 -7.92
N GLU A 432 -14.67 -9.76 -6.91
CA GLU A 432 -15.75 -10.23 -6.03
C GLU A 432 -17.09 -10.35 -6.75
N ALA A 433 -17.36 -9.49 -7.72
CA ALA A 433 -18.63 -9.49 -8.44
C ALA A 433 -18.61 -10.37 -9.70
N TYR A 434 -17.50 -10.41 -10.44
CA TYR A 434 -17.46 -10.97 -11.80
C TYR A 434 -16.28 -11.89 -12.07
N GLY A 435 -15.40 -12.16 -11.10
CA GLY A 435 -14.30 -13.11 -11.26
C GLY A 435 -14.82 -14.49 -11.63
N TYR A 436 -14.21 -15.16 -12.61
CA TYR A 436 -14.69 -16.45 -13.10
C TYR A 436 -13.63 -17.53 -12.96
N TYR A 437 -13.84 -18.47 -12.04
CA TYR A 437 -12.96 -19.60 -11.72
C TYR A 437 -11.49 -19.20 -11.48
N LEU A 438 -11.29 -18.18 -10.64
CA LEU A 438 -9.94 -17.71 -10.24
C LEU A 438 -9.37 -18.67 -9.19
N ASN A 439 -8.32 -19.41 -9.54
CA ASN A 439 -7.67 -20.31 -8.59
C ASN A 439 -6.94 -19.52 -7.50
N ASN A 440 -7.21 -19.84 -6.26
CA ASN A 440 -6.54 -19.27 -5.10
C ASN A 440 -5.65 -20.33 -4.44
N THR A 441 -4.35 -20.23 -4.66
CA THR A 441 -3.38 -21.21 -4.13
C THR A 441 -3.23 -21.15 -2.62
N PHE A 442 -3.71 -20.10 -1.93
CA PHE A 442 -3.67 -19.99 -0.46
C PHE A 442 -4.50 -21.07 0.22
N ASP A 443 -5.65 -21.39 -0.36
CA ASP A 443 -6.60 -22.35 0.17
C ASP A 443 -6.98 -23.46 -0.81
N GLN A 444 -6.37 -23.46 -2.01
CA GLN A 444 -6.54 -24.46 -3.07
C GLN A 444 -7.97 -24.53 -3.64
N TYR A 445 -8.71 -23.43 -3.66
CA TYR A 445 -10.06 -23.35 -4.23
C TYR A 445 -10.11 -22.43 -5.45
N ASP A 446 -11.00 -22.77 -6.39
CA ASP A 446 -11.40 -21.85 -7.45
C ASP A 446 -12.45 -20.87 -6.90
N TYR A 447 -12.29 -19.59 -7.19
CA TYR A 447 -13.20 -18.55 -6.74
C TYR A 447 -14.08 -18.04 -7.87
N MET A 448 -15.36 -17.92 -7.58
CA MET A 448 -16.34 -17.28 -8.47
C MET A 448 -16.88 -15.99 -7.88
N GLY A 449 -16.98 -14.98 -8.71
CA GLY A 449 -17.67 -13.74 -8.42
C GLY A 449 -19.18 -13.95 -8.28
N ASN A 450 -19.83 -13.00 -7.60
CA ASN A 450 -21.28 -12.99 -7.42
C ASN A 450 -21.83 -11.61 -7.74
N PRO A 451 -22.52 -11.45 -8.90
CA PRO A 451 -23.12 -10.16 -9.27
C PRO A 451 -24.22 -9.67 -8.33
N SER A 452 -24.73 -10.54 -7.46
CA SER A 452 -25.83 -10.21 -6.52
C SER A 452 -25.32 -9.69 -5.17
N LEU A 453 -24.01 -9.46 -5.01
CA LEU A 453 -23.45 -8.95 -3.78
C LEU A 453 -23.99 -7.57 -3.40
N LYS A 454 -24.30 -7.43 -2.11
CA LYS A 454 -24.62 -6.14 -1.50
C LYS A 454 -23.33 -5.40 -1.13
N ASN A 455 -23.44 -4.07 -1.04
CA ASN A 455 -22.34 -3.28 -0.48
C ASN A 455 -21.99 -3.77 0.94
N GLU A 456 -20.69 -3.89 1.18
CA GLU A 456 -20.14 -4.11 2.51
C GLU A 456 -20.11 -2.78 3.25
N SER A 457 -20.42 -2.77 4.54
CA SER A 457 -20.31 -1.58 5.38
C SER A 457 -19.72 -1.91 6.74
N ALA A 458 -19.14 -0.91 7.39
CA ALA A 458 -18.63 -1.04 8.74
C ALA A 458 -18.88 0.21 9.57
N VAL A 459 -19.09 0.01 10.87
CA VAL A 459 -18.91 1.03 11.90
C VAL A 459 -17.54 0.85 12.51
N GLU A 460 -16.76 1.93 12.59
CA GLU A 460 -15.49 1.99 13.27
C GLU A 460 -15.62 2.77 14.57
N LEU A 461 -15.00 2.24 15.63
CA LEU A 461 -14.68 2.97 16.85
C LEU A 461 -13.16 2.94 17.00
N ASN A 462 -12.53 4.10 17.18
CA ASN A 462 -11.10 4.19 17.36
C ASN A 462 -10.73 5.09 18.55
N GLY A 463 -9.53 4.88 19.08
CA GLY A 463 -9.01 5.70 20.15
C GLY A 463 -7.50 5.56 20.28
N ALA A 464 -6.86 6.64 20.69
CA ALA A 464 -5.46 6.63 21.03
C ALA A 464 -5.18 7.50 22.27
N ALA A 465 -4.22 7.06 23.06
CA ALA A 465 -3.71 7.79 24.20
C ALA A 465 -2.18 7.83 24.13
N LYS A 466 -1.61 8.99 24.38
CA LYS A 466 -0.17 9.24 24.40
C LYS A 466 0.21 9.91 25.69
N LEU A 467 1.21 9.36 26.36
CA LEU A 467 1.78 9.88 27.60
C LEU A 467 3.27 10.17 27.39
N SER A 468 3.67 11.42 27.59
CA SER A 468 5.08 11.83 27.55
C SER A 468 5.58 12.14 28.96
N VAL A 469 6.58 11.42 29.45
CA VAL A 469 7.17 11.61 30.77
C VAL A 469 8.69 11.69 30.62
N LEU A 470 9.28 12.82 30.98
CA LEU A 470 10.72 13.08 30.80
C LEU A 470 11.15 12.80 29.34
N ASN A 471 12.04 11.86 29.16
CA ASN A 471 12.60 11.45 27.87
C ASN A 471 11.88 10.21 27.29
N SER A 472 10.69 9.88 27.77
CA SER A 472 9.94 8.68 27.42
C SER A 472 8.54 9.05 26.94
N GLN A 473 8.06 8.32 25.94
CA GLN A 473 6.71 8.44 25.40
C GLN A 473 6.07 7.07 25.26
N LEU A 474 4.95 6.89 25.90
CA LEU A 474 4.10 5.71 25.78
C LEU A 474 2.88 6.07 24.92
N SER A 475 2.58 5.25 23.94
CA SER A 475 1.40 5.41 23.08
C SER A 475 0.61 4.11 23.05
N VAL A 476 -0.69 4.20 23.22
CA VAL A 476 -1.64 3.10 23.05
C VAL A 476 -2.67 3.54 22.02
N GLU A 477 -2.91 2.73 21.01
CA GLU A 477 -3.94 3.00 19.99
C GLU A 477 -4.70 1.73 19.66
N GLY A 478 -5.97 1.86 19.35
CA GLY A 478 -6.79 0.72 18.95
C GLY A 478 -8.00 1.14 18.16
N ASN A 479 -8.50 0.20 17.38
CA ASN A 479 -9.74 0.34 16.63
C ASN A 479 -10.53 -0.98 16.62
N VAL A 480 -11.83 -0.85 16.44
CA VAL A 480 -12.76 -1.96 16.26
C VAL A 480 -13.66 -1.62 15.08
N PHE A 481 -13.74 -2.55 14.13
CA PHE A 481 -14.64 -2.48 12.97
C PHE A 481 -15.75 -3.51 13.13
N LEU A 482 -16.98 -3.05 13.09
CA LEU A 482 -18.19 -3.86 13.13
C LEU A 482 -18.79 -3.88 11.73
N PHE A 483 -18.59 -4.97 11.01
CA PHE A 483 -19.03 -5.12 9.64
C PHE A 483 -20.46 -5.63 9.53
N SER A 484 -21.14 -5.17 8.50
CA SER A 484 -22.40 -5.73 7.98
C SER A 484 -22.21 -6.09 6.52
N ASN A 485 -22.80 -7.21 6.08
CA ASN A 485 -22.64 -7.74 4.73
C ASN A 485 -21.15 -7.94 4.34
N TYR A 486 -20.33 -8.47 5.24
CA TYR A 486 -18.91 -8.73 4.99
C TYR A 486 -18.75 -9.68 3.81
N ILE A 487 -17.94 -9.30 2.81
CA ILE A 487 -17.73 -10.07 1.60
C ILE A 487 -16.55 -11.03 1.80
N ILE A 488 -16.82 -12.32 1.61
CA ILE A 488 -15.81 -13.39 1.70
C ILE A 488 -16.22 -14.58 0.84
N GLY A 489 -15.25 -15.40 0.37
CA GLY A 489 -15.52 -16.64 -0.34
C GLY A 489 -16.20 -17.68 0.55
N GLN A 490 -17.30 -18.28 0.08
CA GLN A 490 -18.06 -19.32 0.76
C GLN A 490 -18.06 -20.59 -0.07
N PHE A 491 -17.95 -21.75 0.55
CA PHE A 491 -17.96 -23.04 -0.14
C PHE A 491 -19.25 -23.28 -0.92
N GLU A 492 -19.12 -23.74 -2.17
CA GLU A 492 -20.24 -24.07 -3.04
C GLU A 492 -20.11 -25.51 -3.57
N ASN A 493 -20.65 -26.45 -2.83
CA ASN A 493 -20.51 -27.88 -3.09
C ASN A 493 -21.22 -28.37 -4.38
N ARG A 494 -22.07 -27.54 -5.00
CA ARG A 494 -22.77 -27.86 -6.23
C ARG A 494 -21.90 -27.60 -7.48
N LEU A 495 -20.79 -26.89 -7.33
CA LEU A 495 -19.88 -26.57 -8.41
C LEU A 495 -18.64 -27.46 -8.36
N SER A 496 -18.16 -27.85 -9.52
CA SER A 496 -16.90 -28.59 -9.68
C SER A 496 -15.78 -27.62 -9.99
N ALA A 497 -14.61 -27.84 -9.38
CA ALA A 497 -13.42 -27.07 -9.71
C ALA A 497 -13.03 -27.27 -11.17
N MET A 498 -12.50 -26.23 -11.80
CA MET A 498 -11.96 -26.26 -13.15
C MET A 498 -10.43 -26.36 -13.16
N THR A 499 -9.77 -25.78 -12.15
CA THR A 499 -8.31 -25.84 -12.03
C THR A 499 -7.87 -27.21 -11.54
N VAL A 500 -6.86 -27.79 -12.21
CA VAL A 500 -6.28 -29.09 -11.81
C VAL A 500 -5.64 -28.96 -10.42
N GLY A 501 -6.07 -29.81 -9.49
CA GLY A 501 -5.58 -29.81 -8.11
C GLY A 501 -6.36 -28.89 -7.16
N ALA A 502 -7.33 -28.13 -7.65
CA ALA A 502 -8.22 -27.37 -6.76
C ALA A 502 -9.16 -28.32 -5.99
N GLU A 503 -9.36 -28.04 -4.70
CA GLU A 503 -10.16 -28.86 -3.79
C GLU A 503 -11.68 -28.65 -3.96
N GLY A 504 -12.09 -27.58 -4.65
CA GLY A 504 -13.49 -27.24 -4.88
C GLY A 504 -13.67 -25.81 -5.32
N VAL A 505 -14.90 -25.30 -5.17
CA VAL A 505 -15.27 -23.93 -5.56
C VAL A 505 -15.78 -23.13 -4.38
N LYS A 506 -15.37 -21.89 -4.30
CA LYS A 506 -15.94 -20.87 -3.43
C LYS A 506 -16.60 -19.78 -4.27
N VAL A 507 -17.78 -19.35 -3.85
CA VAL A 507 -18.49 -18.20 -4.44
C VAL A 507 -18.44 -17.05 -3.45
N TYR A 508 -18.11 -15.86 -3.91
CA TYR A 508 -18.17 -14.68 -3.04
C TYR A 508 -19.59 -14.42 -2.54
N GLY A 509 -19.73 -14.24 -1.24
CA GLY A 509 -21.01 -14.02 -0.57
C GLY A 509 -20.91 -12.99 0.54
N ASN A 510 -22.04 -12.42 0.90
CA ASN A 510 -22.14 -11.56 2.08
C ASN A 510 -22.47 -12.41 3.31
N ILE A 511 -21.59 -12.45 4.30
CA ILE A 511 -21.94 -12.91 5.64
C ILE A 511 -22.56 -11.75 6.44
N SER A 512 -23.47 -12.06 7.34
CA SER A 512 -24.27 -11.02 8.02
C SER A 512 -23.44 -10.02 8.81
N HIS A 513 -22.44 -10.53 9.56
CA HIS A 513 -21.60 -9.73 10.45
C HIS A 513 -20.17 -10.27 10.45
N ALA A 514 -19.22 -9.37 10.69
CA ALA A 514 -17.84 -9.69 11.04
C ALA A 514 -17.31 -8.61 11.97
N THR A 515 -16.32 -8.94 12.77
CA THR A 515 -15.65 -7.97 13.66
C THR A 515 -14.15 -8.08 13.49
N ILE A 516 -13.45 -6.96 13.32
CA ILE A 516 -11.99 -6.88 13.34
C ILE A 516 -11.59 -5.86 14.38
N ALA A 517 -10.72 -6.24 15.31
CA ALA A 517 -10.21 -5.39 16.38
C ALA A 517 -8.68 -5.38 16.36
N ASN A 518 -8.08 -4.21 16.54
CA ASN A 518 -6.64 -4.00 16.58
C ASN A 518 -6.26 -3.18 17.80
N LEU A 519 -5.14 -3.53 18.43
CA LEU A 519 -4.55 -2.81 19.55
C LEU A 519 -3.04 -2.76 19.35
N SER A 520 -2.44 -1.59 19.50
CA SER A 520 -1.00 -1.36 19.40
C SER A 520 -0.51 -0.57 20.59
N LEU A 521 0.60 -1.02 21.17
CA LEU A 521 1.35 -0.35 22.22
C LEU A 521 2.72 0.02 21.67
N THR A 522 3.11 1.27 21.79
CA THR A 522 4.45 1.75 21.40
C THR A 522 5.08 2.50 22.56
N TRP A 523 6.33 2.19 22.86
CA TRP A 523 7.13 2.89 23.86
C TRP A 523 8.41 3.41 23.23
N ASP A 524 8.55 4.73 23.17
CA ASP A 524 9.73 5.45 22.71
C ASP A 524 10.48 5.99 23.92
N TRP A 525 11.75 5.64 24.08
CA TRP A 525 12.60 6.11 25.16
C TRP A 525 13.90 6.71 24.63
N GLN A 526 14.10 8.00 24.83
CA GLN A 526 15.38 8.67 24.58
C GLN A 526 16.29 8.47 25.80
N ILE A 527 17.13 7.42 25.76
CA ILE A 527 18.03 7.04 26.87
C ILE A 527 19.10 8.12 27.08
N SER A 528 19.66 8.66 25.99
CA SER A 528 20.60 9.76 26.01
C SER A 528 20.45 10.62 24.75
N GLU A 529 21.25 11.68 24.58
CA GLU A 529 21.26 12.51 23.36
C GLU A 529 21.46 11.72 22.07
N HIS A 530 22.13 10.59 22.15
CA HIS A 530 22.51 9.76 20.99
C HIS A 530 21.85 8.39 20.97
N LEU A 531 21.28 7.94 22.06
CA LEU A 531 20.75 6.57 22.20
C LEU A 531 19.25 6.60 22.46
N SER A 532 18.49 5.94 21.62
CA SER A 532 17.04 5.76 21.77
C SER A 532 16.64 4.29 21.70
N TRP A 533 15.57 3.96 22.37
CA TRP A 533 14.93 2.64 22.33
C TRP A 533 13.46 2.82 21.94
N ASN A 534 13.02 2.03 20.97
CA ASN A 534 11.63 1.94 20.54
C ASN A 534 11.14 0.50 20.75
N GLU A 535 10.00 0.34 21.36
CA GLU A 535 9.33 -0.94 21.57
C GLU A 535 7.91 -0.85 20.99
N LYS A 536 7.51 -1.87 20.23
CA LYS A 536 6.18 -1.96 19.63
C LYS A 536 5.62 -3.36 19.87
N VAL A 537 4.39 -3.44 20.37
CA VAL A 537 3.64 -4.69 20.50
C VAL A 537 2.26 -4.48 19.90
N SER A 538 1.81 -5.42 19.07
CA SER A 538 0.51 -5.36 18.42
C SER A 538 -0.27 -6.64 18.64
N TYR A 539 -1.59 -6.50 18.83
CA TYR A 539 -2.57 -7.58 18.96
C TYR A 539 -3.74 -7.33 18.03
N SER A 540 -4.21 -8.38 17.38
CA SER A 540 -5.38 -8.30 16.50
C SER A 540 -6.29 -9.51 16.70
N SER A 541 -7.59 -9.31 16.44
CA SER A 541 -8.61 -10.33 16.46
C SER A 541 -9.60 -10.09 15.35
N GLY A 542 -9.95 -11.12 14.59
CA GLY A 542 -10.98 -11.09 13.55
C GLY A 542 -11.93 -12.27 13.74
N ARG A 543 -13.25 -12.00 13.72
CA ARG A 543 -14.30 -13.02 13.91
C ARG A 543 -15.43 -12.81 12.92
N ASP A 544 -15.96 -13.91 12.39
CA ASP A 544 -17.20 -13.91 11.59
C ASP A 544 -18.46 -13.97 12.49
N ALA A 545 -19.63 -14.06 11.86
CA ALA A 545 -20.91 -14.09 12.54
C ALA A 545 -21.12 -15.30 13.47
N ASP A 546 -20.43 -16.41 13.19
CA ASP A 546 -20.50 -17.65 13.98
C ASP A 546 -19.45 -17.66 15.11
N GLY A 547 -18.58 -16.65 15.14
CA GLY A 547 -17.47 -16.53 16.08
C GLY A 547 -16.19 -17.22 15.59
N ASP A 548 -16.17 -17.75 14.38
CA ASP A 548 -14.99 -18.36 13.77
C ASP A 548 -13.97 -17.31 13.39
N PRO A 549 -12.66 -17.62 13.46
CA PRO A 549 -11.62 -16.70 13.07
C PRO A 549 -11.71 -16.35 11.58
N LEU A 550 -11.51 -15.06 11.25
CA LEU A 550 -11.28 -14.60 9.88
C LEU A 550 -9.85 -14.94 9.43
N PRO A 551 -9.62 -15.15 8.14
CA PRO A 551 -8.27 -15.42 7.61
C PRO A 551 -7.40 -14.16 7.60
N LEU A 552 -6.08 -14.35 7.61
CA LEU A 552 -5.05 -13.32 7.52
C LEU A 552 -5.10 -12.29 8.66
N ILE A 553 -5.50 -12.72 9.86
CA ILE A 553 -5.44 -11.92 11.07
C ILE A 553 -4.08 -12.11 11.75
N SER A 554 -3.39 -11.00 11.99
CA SER A 554 -2.05 -11.00 12.60
C SER A 554 -2.06 -11.61 14.00
N PRO A 555 -1.18 -12.57 14.32
CA PRO A 555 -0.91 -12.96 15.70
C PRO A 555 -0.25 -11.82 16.47
N ILE A 556 -0.06 -11.99 17.78
CA ILE A 556 0.70 -11.01 18.55
C ILE A 556 2.09 -10.86 17.93
N SER A 557 2.45 -9.64 17.59
CA SER A 557 3.73 -9.28 17.02
C SER A 557 4.45 -8.24 17.87
N TRP A 558 5.78 -8.26 17.83
CA TRP A 558 6.61 -7.29 18.56
C TRP A 558 7.81 -6.86 17.73
N GLN A 559 8.28 -5.65 18.02
CA GLN A 559 9.53 -5.11 17.48
C GLN A 559 10.19 -4.28 18.57
N SER A 560 11.45 -4.60 18.86
CA SER A 560 12.32 -3.87 19.77
C SER A 560 13.50 -3.33 19.01
N GLU A 561 13.72 -2.02 19.07
CA GLU A 561 14.74 -1.33 18.30
C GLU A 561 15.58 -0.45 19.19
N LEU A 562 16.88 -0.71 19.21
CA LEU A 562 17.88 0.15 19.84
C LEU A 562 18.62 0.92 18.75
N GLN A 563 18.59 2.24 18.80
CA GLN A 563 19.19 3.12 17.81
C GLN A 563 20.22 4.05 18.48
N TYR A 564 21.41 4.08 17.90
CA TYR A 564 22.42 5.09 18.18
C TYR A 564 22.51 6.06 17.01
N GLN A 565 22.49 7.36 17.26
CA GLN A 565 22.57 8.39 16.24
C GLN A 565 23.41 9.57 16.71
N ASN A 566 24.35 9.99 15.87
CA ASN A 566 25.00 11.28 15.99
C ASN A 566 24.91 12.04 14.65
N GLN A 567 25.65 13.14 14.48
CA GLN A 567 25.56 13.97 13.27
C GLN A 567 25.88 13.24 11.95
N ARG A 568 26.72 12.21 11.98
CA ARG A 568 27.26 11.54 10.78
C ARG A 568 27.04 10.04 10.77
N PHE A 569 26.84 9.44 11.92
CA PHE A 569 26.75 8.00 12.07
C PHE A 569 25.42 7.62 12.75
N GLN A 570 24.77 6.63 12.19
CA GLN A 570 23.59 6.00 12.74
C GLN A 570 23.82 4.49 12.75
N ALA A 571 23.45 3.82 13.83
CA ALA A 571 23.44 2.36 13.92
C ALA A 571 22.16 1.90 14.63
N GLN A 572 21.67 0.75 14.26
CA GLN A 572 20.40 0.22 14.74
C GLN A 572 20.51 -1.29 14.93
N ALA A 573 19.99 -1.78 16.04
CA ALA A 573 19.77 -3.19 16.29
C ALA A 573 18.26 -3.42 16.48
N THR A 574 17.68 -4.34 15.73
CA THR A 574 16.23 -4.60 15.74
C THR A 574 15.97 -6.08 15.99
N VAL A 575 15.25 -6.39 17.07
CA VAL A 575 14.65 -7.70 17.32
C VAL A 575 13.18 -7.62 16.95
N LYS A 576 12.70 -8.51 16.07
CA LYS A 576 11.27 -8.57 15.71
C LYS A 576 10.79 -10.00 15.59
N GLY A 577 9.49 -10.19 15.82
CA GLY A 577 8.89 -11.52 15.75
C GLY A 577 7.40 -11.53 15.98
N ASN A 578 6.83 -12.73 15.96
CA ASN A 578 5.45 -12.96 16.34
C ASN A 578 5.28 -14.31 17.09
N THR A 579 4.21 -14.39 17.86
CA THR A 579 3.78 -15.65 18.49
C THR A 579 3.29 -16.63 17.43
N ARG A 580 3.14 -17.91 17.80
CA ARG A 580 2.38 -18.86 16.99
C ARG A 580 0.95 -18.31 16.82
N GLN A 581 0.43 -18.43 15.61
CA GLN A 581 -0.97 -18.10 15.32
C GLN A 581 -1.86 -19.17 15.93
N SER A 582 -2.54 -18.82 17.04
CA SER A 582 -3.44 -19.71 17.76
C SER A 582 -4.90 -19.59 17.32
N SER A 583 -5.23 -18.49 16.61
CA SER A 583 -6.55 -18.20 16.05
C SER A 583 -6.34 -17.87 14.57
N TYR A 584 -6.82 -18.71 13.68
CA TYR A 584 -6.64 -18.59 12.23
C TYR A 584 -7.91 -19.05 11.50
N GLY A 585 -8.09 -18.63 10.29
CA GLY A 585 -9.29 -18.90 9.50
C GLY A 585 -9.36 -20.32 8.92
N GLU A 586 -9.29 -21.36 9.73
CA GLU A 586 -9.35 -22.76 9.30
C GLU A 586 -10.61 -23.03 8.45
N LYS A 587 -11.76 -22.50 8.85
CA LYS A 587 -13.01 -22.53 8.08
C LYS A 587 -12.86 -21.95 6.67
N TYR A 588 -11.89 -21.10 6.45
CA TYR A 588 -11.60 -20.43 5.17
C TYR A 588 -10.35 -20.99 4.45
N GLY A 589 -9.82 -22.13 4.94
CA GLY A 589 -8.67 -22.80 4.31
C GLY A 589 -7.30 -22.31 4.79
N GLU A 590 -7.24 -21.38 5.78
CA GLU A 590 -5.97 -20.92 6.34
C GLU A 590 -5.33 -22.00 7.22
N THR A 591 -4.01 -22.07 7.22
CA THR A 591 -3.22 -22.92 8.10
C THR A 591 -2.41 -22.09 9.10
N ALA A 592 -2.15 -22.64 10.31
CA ALA A 592 -1.53 -21.91 11.40
C ALA A 592 -0.06 -21.59 11.15
N ALA A 593 0.32 -20.32 11.22
CA ALA A 593 1.71 -19.89 11.18
C ALA A 593 2.47 -20.17 12.47
N LYS A 594 3.75 -20.55 12.34
CA LYS A 594 4.66 -20.81 13.46
C LYS A 594 5.17 -19.50 14.08
N ALA A 595 5.56 -19.57 15.36
CA ALA A 595 6.27 -18.46 16.01
C ALA A 595 7.69 -18.30 15.43
N TRP A 596 8.14 -17.04 15.33
CA TRP A 596 9.49 -16.73 14.93
C TRP A 596 10.02 -15.46 15.59
N THR A 597 11.32 -15.35 15.67
CA THR A 597 12.05 -14.17 16.14
C THR A 597 13.35 -14.07 15.37
N ILE A 598 13.69 -12.87 14.90
CA ILE A 598 14.94 -12.56 14.22
C ILE A 598 15.62 -11.33 14.80
N LEU A 599 16.92 -11.22 14.59
CA LEU A 599 17.76 -10.08 14.97
C LEU A 599 18.43 -9.52 13.73
N ASN A 600 18.28 -8.20 13.54
CA ASN A 600 18.85 -7.44 12.44
C ASN A 600 19.77 -6.35 12.98
N PHE A 601 20.81 -6.02 12.22
CA PHE A 601 21.68 -4.87 12.45
C PHE A 601 21.77 -4.03 11.19
N SER A 602 21.86 -2.71 11.37
CA SER A 602 22.12 -1.79 10.27
C SER A 602 22.95 -0.61 10.77
N ALA A 603 23.75 -0.04 9.88
CA ALA A 603 24.53 1.15 10.15
C ALA A 603 24.61 2.03 8.90
N GLN A 604 24.68 3.33 9.12
CA GLN A 604 24.82 4.32 8.08
C GLN A 604 25.86 5.36 8.50
N TYR A 605 26.73 5.74 7.56
CA TYR A 605 27.68 6.81 7.74
C TYR A 605 27.57 7.83 6.61
N GLN A 606 27.49 9.11 6.98
CA GLN A 606 27.39 10.23 6.07
C GLN A 606 28.67 11.08 6.14
N PHE A 607 29.25 11.39 4.98
CA PHE A 607 30.39 12.28 4.90
C PHE A 607 30.27 13.22 3.70
N ILE A 608 30.90 14.37 3.81
CA ILE A 608 30.90 15.42 2.79
C ILE A 608 32.30 15.55 2.23
N VAL A 609 32.41 15.51 0.91
CA VAL A 609 33.65 15.77 0.17
C VAL A 609 33.37 16.94 -0.76
N HIS A 610 34.03 18.07 -0.53
CA HIS A 610 33.72 19.36 -1.18
C HIS A 610 32.25 19.74 -0.94
N ASN A 611 31.44 19.83 -1.99
CA ASN A 611 30.02 20.15 -1.91
C ASN A 611 29.11 18.94 -2.09
N SER A 612 29.68 17.74 -2.18
CA SER A 612 28.95 16.50 -2.43
C SER A 612 28.83 15.68 -1.16
N GLN A 613 27.67 15.09 -0.95
CA GLN A 613 27.38 14.21 0.17
C GLN A 613 27.46 12.75 -0.28
N PHE A 614 28.11 11.94 0.53
CA PHE A 614 28.16 10.49 0.37
C PHE A 614 27.53 9.83 1.58
N ILE A 615 26.70 8.84 1.33
CA ILE A 615 26.04 8.04 2.35
C ILE A 615 26.36 6.58 2.06
N VAL A 616 26.99 5.93 3.03
CA VAL A 616 27.23 4.50 3.00
C VAL A 616 26.33 3.85 4.04
N SER A 617 25.50 2.90 3.62
CA SER A 617 24.65 2.09 4.49
C SER A 617 25.02 0.63 4.34
N ALA A 618 25.07 -0.10 5.46
CA ALA A 618 25.28 -1.54 5.46
C ALA A 618 24.43 -2.19 6.55
N GLY A 619 24.08 -3.45 6.36
CA GLY A 619 23.32 -4.18 7.37
C GLY A 619 23.42 -5.68 7.23
N LEU A 620 22.95 -6.34 8.28
CA LEU A 620 22.89 -7.77 8.42
C LEU A 620 21.48 -8.13 8.93
N GLU A 621 20.72 -8.84 8.13
CA GLU A 621 19.38 -9.28 8.44
C GLU A 621 19.38 -10.76 8.80
N ASN A 622 18.44 -11.16 9.69
CA ASN A 622 18.32 -12.53 10.14
C ASN A 622 19.66 -13.13 10.56
N LEU A 623 20.34 -12.45 11.53
CA LEU A 623 21.70 -12.79 11.98
C LEU A 623 21.91 -14.29 12.25
N PHE A 624 20.91 -14.94 12.87
CA PHE A 624 20.97 -16.34 13.26
C PHE A 624 20.54 -17.32 12.17
N ASP A 625 20.33 -16.84 10.95
CA ASP A 625 19.94 -17.65 9.80
C ASP A 625 18.66 -18.49 10.07
N LYS A 626 17.68 -17.88 10.74
CA LYS A 626 16.43 -18.53 11.11
C LYS A 626 15.60 -18.87 9.87
N HIS A 627 15.22 -20.13 9.73
CA HIS A 627 14.20 -20.53 8.78
C HIS A 627 12.83 -20.18 9.35
N TYR A 628 12.07 -19.28 8.69
CA TYR A 628 10.78 -18.82 9.17
C TYR A 628 9.90 -18.31 8.02
N ALA A 629 8.59 -18.33 8.27
CA ALA A 629 7.59 -17.65 7.47
C ALA A 629 6.68 -16.84 8.41
N THR A 630 6.09 -15.77 7.91
CA THR A 630 5.08 -15.01 8.64
C THR A 630 3.68 -15.58 8.37
N TYR A 631 2.68 -15.14 9.11
CA TYR A 631 1.28 -15.52 8.86
C TYR A 631 0.74 -14.98 7.52
N ALA A 632 1.34 -13.91 6.98
CA ALA A 632 0.97 -13.28 5.73
C ALA A 632 1.78 -13.77 4.52
N ASP A 633 2.72 -14.71 4.74
CA ASP A 633 3.41 -15.38 3.66
C ASP A 633 2.52 -16.48 3.08
N TRP A 634 2.11 -16.28 1.85
CA TRP A 634 1.22 -17.18 1.12
C TRP A 634 1.81 -18.60 1.06
N ASN A 635 1.04 -19.60 1.42
CA ASN A 635 1.50 -21.00 1.53
C ASN A 635 2.74 -21.19 2.43
N HIS A 636 2.94 -20.29 3.43
CA HIS A 636 4.10 -20.28 4.31
C HIS A 636 5.45 -20.31 3.57
N ILE A 637 5.55 -19.67 2.40
CA ILE A 637 6.85 -19.53 1.72
C ILE A 637 7.86 -18.91 2.68
N PRO A 638 9.05 -19.55 2.82
CA PRO A 638 10.01 -19.06 3.81
C PRO A 638 10.55 -17.69 3.44
N GLN A 639 10.84 -16.90 4.46
CA GLN A 639 11.53 -15.63 4.34
C GLN A 639 13.01 -15.87 4.02
N LYS A 640 13.66 -14.82 3.50
CA LYS A 640 15.09 -14.79 3.24
C LYS A 640 15.88 -15.20 4.48
N GLY A 641 16.85 -16.10 4.35
CA GLY A 641 17.82 -16.45 5.39
C GLY A 641 18.71 -15.27 5.74
N ARG A 642 19.86 -15.53 6.37
CA ARG A 642 20.80 -14.46 6.67
C ARG A 642 21.17 -13.68 5.41
N ASN A 643 21.07 -12.35 5.48
CA ASN A 643 21.34 -11.45 4.38
C ASN A 643 22.26 -10.32 4.82
N ILE A 644 23.31 -10.06 4.06
CA ILE A 644 24.15 -8.89 4.21
C ILE A 644 23.80 -7.94 3.07
N TYR A 645 23.75 -6.66 3.32
CA TYR A 645 23.55 -5.66 2.28
C TYR A 645 24.46 -4.44 2.46
N MET A 646 24.73 -3.76 1.36
CA MET A 646 25.46 -2.50 1.34
C MET A 646 24.87 -1.58 0.28
N ASN A 647 24.79 -0.30 0.58
CA ASN A 647 24.37 0.73 -0.36
C ASN A 647 25.27 1.96 -0.25
N LEU A 648 25.58 2.53 -1.41
CA LEU A 648 26.26 3.81 -1.55
C LEU A 648 25.34 4.79 -2.27
N THR A 649 25.10 5.95 -1.66
CA THR A 649 24.37 7.06 -2.29
C THR A 649 25.30 8.27 -2.39
N PHE A 650 25.28 8.89 -3.55
CA PHE A 650 25.94 10.17 -3.85
C PHE A 650 24.88 11.24 -4.10
N GLU A 651 25.06 12.41 -3.52
CA GLU A 651 24.18 13.58 -3.69
C GLU A 651 25.02 14.83 -3.95
N LEU A 652 24.59 15.63 -4.96
CA LEU A 652 25.25 16.87 -5.38
C LEU A 652 24.37 18.08 -5.11
#